data_8178514d281f9da0e742eb985e513ad5
#
_entry.id   8178514d281f9da0e742eb985e513ad5
#
_cell.length_a   1.000
_cell.length_b   1.000
_cell.length_c   1.000
_cell.angle_alpha   90.00
_cell.angle_beta   90.00
_cell.angle_gamma   90.00
#
_symmetry.space_group_name_H-M   'P 1'
#
loop_
_entity.id
_entity.type
_entity.pdbx_description
1 polymer ?
#
loop_
_entity_poly.entity_id
_entity_poly.type
_entity_poly.pdbx_seq_one_letter_code
_entity_poly.pdbx_strand_id
1 'polypeptide(L)'
;MQKETFIKQYAAGLNPQQLAAVQAVHGPVLLLAVPGSGKTTVLVTRLGYMVLCCDVPPAQILTMTYTVAATHEMRGRFAARFGAELAGQMTFRTINGLSAVILQYYSRVYGRRQPELLTNEGDITRMLTDIWQQVNREFPTESTLKELRTAITYIKNMALADEEIEGLETDLANLPELYHRYQAALKRAGQMDYDDQMVFALQILRAAPQVLAYFQQRYKYFCVDESQDTSKIQHEIIRLLAGRSLNLFMVGDEDQSIYGFRAAYPQALMDFEQVYPGAQVLLMEENYRSSEEIVAAANAFVARSRYRRPKTLRATQGAQCPIEIRRITRREEQIDWLFEEARRGGGETAVLFRNNESALPLVDLCERRGVPYRFKKADLAFFTHKIVLDAVDFLRFAYEPANGERFLRLYYKFGLALSRQRALAACGASARTGRPILEELIRDSETKTRMRESLGDIYAAFKRIPQLNAADALDAVRHGCGYGAYLNQKGMDTGKLAILEMLAEQEPNALRLLDRLEELRMLIAAKADVNSDVPFVLSTIHSSKGLEYDRVVLLDAFDGVLPAKPEICCRIPEDTRQYEEDRRLFYVAMTRARHKLVVFDCKTMPSVFVQEVIFNLPESRAERELAKAETNRVLGRNKPAAAGPALPPVDVAAVTRVGAAVQHAVFGRGVVTEFDGRFVTVEFSGMRVKKLDAALVAEKHLLWDL
;
A
#
# COMPACT_ATOMS: atom_id res chain seq x y z
N MET A 1 0.92 44.42 -9.67
CA MET A 1 -0.52 44.59 -9.26
C MET A 1 -0.58 44.83 -7.77
N GLN A 2 -1.53 45.70 -7.29
CA GLN A 2 -1.72 45.88 -5.84
C GLN A 2 -2.33 44.64 -5.20
N LYS A 3 -1.94 44.32 -3.98
CA LYS A 3 -2.33 43.13 -3.23
C LYS A 3 -3.86 43.00 -3.11
N GLU A 4 -4.55 44.09 -2.79
CA GLU A 4 -6.00 44.11 -2.62
C GLU A 4 -6.74 43.78 -3.92
N THR A 5 -6.21 44.31 -5.04
CA THR A 5 -6.74 44.01 -6.39
C THR A 5 -6.56 42.56 -6.73
N PHE A 6 -5.39 41.98 -6.43
CA PHE A 6 -5.12 40.54 -6.66
C PHE A 6 -6.08 39.68 -5.84
N ILE A 7 -6.23 39.97 -4.55
CA ILE A 7 -7.11 39.19 -3.67
C ILE A 7 -8.54 39.23 -4.21
N LYS A 8 -9.04 40.40 -4.58
CA LYS A 8 -10.40 40.56 -5.10
C LYS A 8 -10.61 39.79 -6.42
N GLN A 9 -9.59 39.77 -7.29
CA GLN A 9 -9.72 39.22 -8.63
C GLN A 9 -9.43 37.70 -8.67
N TYR A 10 -8.45 37.22 -7.91
CA TYR A 10 -7.92 35.85 -8.03
C TYR A 10 -8.02 35.02 -6.75
N ALA A 11 -8.28 35.62 -5.60
CA ALA A 11 -8.26 34.96 -4.30
C ALA A 11 -9.54 35.16 -3.47
N ALA A 12 -10.59 35.78 -4.03
CA ALA A 12 -11.83 36.07 -3.30
C ALA A 12 -12.54 34.80 -2.73
N GLY A 13 -12.37 33.65 -3.34
CA GLY A 13 -12.94 32.39 -2.88
C GLY A 13 -12.04 31.57 -1.96
N LEU A 14 -10.86 32.08 -1.57
CA LEU A 14 -9.95 31.39 -0.68
C LEU A 14 -10.30 31.65 0.78
N ASN A 15 -10.22 30.62 1.61
CA ASN A 15 -10.34 30.78 3.05
C ASN A 15 -9.07 31.43 3.67
N PRO A 16 -9.08 31.82 4.95
CA PRO A 16 -7.92 32.46 5.58
C PRO A 16 -6.65 31.61 5.57
N GLN A 17 -6.74 30.29 5.76
CA GLN A 17 -5.58 29.37 5.72
C GLN A 17 -4.99 29.30 4.31
N GLN A 18 -5.83 29.18 3.29
CA GLN A 18 -5.41 29.18 1.89
C GLN A 18 -4.76 30.51 1.49
N LEU A 19 -5.35 31.64 1.92
CA LEU A 19 -4.81 32.97 1.64
C LEU A 19 -3.46 33.19 2.32
N ALA A 20 -3.30 32.75 3.57
CA ALA A 20 -2.01 32.79 4.27
C ALA A 20 -0.92 32.01 3.51
N ALA A 21 -1.25 30.84 3.00
CA ALA A 21 -0.33 30.03 2.19
C ALA A 21 0.04 30.70 0.85
N VAL A 22 -0.89 31.38 0.20
CA VAL A 22 -0.63 32.17 -1.01
C VAL A 22 0.36 33.30 -0.74
N GLN A 23 0.24 33.98 0.41
CA GLN A 23 1.03 35.16 0.77
C GLN A 23 2.39 34.84 1.40
N ALA A 24 2.63 33.62 1.88
CA ALA A 24 3.90 33.21 2.48
C ALA A 24 4.98 33.01 1.40
N VAL A 25 5.51 34.10 0.82
CA VAL A 25 6.40 34.05 -0.36
C VAL A 25 7.85 33.71 -0.03
N HIS A 26 8.36 34.20 1.10
CA HIS A 26 9.78 34.08 1.45
C HIS A 26 10.02 33.06 2.57
N GLY A 27 11.23 32.50 2.59
CA GLY A 27 11.68 31.52 3.56
C GLY A 27 11.24 30.08 3.24
N PRO A 28 11.68 29.13 4.05
CA PRO A 28 11.20 27.76 3.94
C PRO A 28 9.78 27.66 4.55
N VAL A 29 8.84 27.20 3.76
CA VAL A 29 7.44 27.03 4.15
C VAL A 29 6.99 25.61 3.86
N LEU A 30 6.45 24.93 4.86
CA LEU A 30 5.74 23.66 4.71
C LEU A 30 4.23 23.91 4.83
N LEU A 31 3.48 23.59 3.80
CA LEU A 31 2.02 23.62 3.82
C LEU A 31 1.50 22.17 3.98
N LEU A 32 0.99 21.88 5.16
CA LEU A 32 0.30 20.61 5.43
C LEU A 32 -1.18 20.78 5.04
N ALA A 33 -1.58 20.05 4.03
CA ALA A 33 -2.86 20.25 3.37
C ALA A 33 -3.66 18.94 3.28
N VAL A 34 -4.73 18.85 4.06
CA VAL A 34 -5.60 17.67 4.11
C VAL A 34 -6.21 17.33 2.73
N PRO A 35 -6.70 16.10 2.51
CA PRO A 35 -7.42 15.74 1.30
C PRO A 35 -8.55 16.71 0.99
N GLY A 36 -8.73 17.08 -0.28
CA GLY A 36 -9.82 17.97 -0.70
C GLY A 36 -9.72 19.42 -0.25
N SER A 37 -8.58 19.88 0.29
CA SER A 37 -8.38 21.24 0.78
C SER A 37 -8.00 22.28 -0.30
N GLY A 38 -7.92 21.87 -1.57
CA GLY A 38 -7.61 22.77 -2.67
C GLY A 38 -6.11 23.06 -2.86
N LYS A 39 -5.21 22.12 -2.52
CA LYS A 39 -3.74 22.23 -2.68
C LYS A 39 -3.31 22.87 -3.99
N THR A 40 -3.76 22.31 -5.11
CA THR A 40 -3.39 22.82 -6.46
C THR A 40 -3.88 24.24 -6.71
N THR A 41 -5.08 24.56 -6.25
CA THR A 41 -5.65 25.92 -6.37
C THR A 41 -4.79 26.94 -5.63
N VAL A 42 -4.38 26.62 -4.41
CA VAL A 42 -3.51 27.46 -3.59
C VAL A 42 -2.14 27.62 -4.26
N LEU A 43 -1.53 26.53 -4.71
CA LEU A 43 -0.21 26.57 -5.34
C LEU A 43 -0.24 27.42 -6.64
N VAL A 44 -1.22 27.22 -7.51
CA VAL A 44 -1.40 27.99 -8.75
C VAL A 44 -1.64 29.49 -8.42
N THR A 45 -2.48 29.79 -7.44
CA THR A 45 -2.76 31.18 -7.02
C THR A 45 -1.52 31.84 -6.43
N ARG A 46 -0.76 31.10 -5.60
CA ARG A 46 0.53 31.57 -5.05
C ARG A 46 1.52 31.96 -6.15
N LEU A 47 1.69 31.12 -7.17
CA LEU A 47 2.56 31.40 -8.30
C LEU A 47 2.16 32.73 -8.99
N GLY A 48 0.87 32.94 -9.20
CA GLY A 48 0.35 34.20 -9.75
C GLY A 48 0.61 35.39 -8.84
N TYR A 49 0.43 35.22 -7.50
CA TYR A 49 0.70 36.26 -6.50
C TYR A 49 2.18 36.68 -6.48
N MET A 50 3.10 35.70 -6.53
CA MET A 50 4.54 35.95 -6.58
C MET A 50 4.92 36.82 -7.78
N VAL A 51 4.39 36.50 -8.96
CA VAL A 51 4.72 37.21 -10.20
C VAL A 51 4.04 38.59 -10.25
N LEU A 52 2.75 38.68 -9.93
CA LEU A 52 1.95 39.87 -10.17
C LEU A 52 2.00 40.89 -9.03
N CYS A 53 2.27 40.45 -7.79
CA CYS A 53 2.26 41.32 -6.60
C CYS A 53 3.60 41.47 -5.92
N CYS A 54 4.50 40.47 -6.07
CA CYS A 54 5.81 40.49 -5.41
C CYS A 54 6.95 40.70 -6.40
N ASP A 55 6.64 41.01 -7.67
CA ASP A 55 7.60 41.26 -8.76
C ASP A 55 8.69 40.20 -8.90
N VAL A 56 8.35 38.92 -8.55
CA VAL A 56 9.25 37.79 -8.73
C VAL A 56 9.32 37.45 -10.22
N PRO A 57 10.51 37.47 -10.82
CA PRO A 57 10.67 37.08 -12.24
C PRO A 57 10.21 35.64 -12.46
N PRO A 58 9.29 35.37 -13.42
CA PRO A 58 8.76 34.02 -13.67
C PRO A 58 9.86 32.98 -13.94
N ALA A 59 10.95 33.37 -14.63
CA ALA A 59 12.08 32.50 -14.94
C ALA A 59 12.88 32.04 -13.71
N GLN A 60 12.74 32.71 -12.56
CA GLN A 60 13.38 32.34 -11.30
C GLN A 60 12.55 31.38 -10.45
N ILE A 61 11.34 31.03 -10.88
CA ILE A 61 10.46 30.12 -10.19
C ILE A 61 10.56 28.72 -10.78
N LEU A 62 10.89 27.73 -9.96
CA LEU A 62 10.89 26.32 -10.31
C LEU A 62 9.78 25.61 -9.55
N THR A 63 8.80 25.10 -10.27
CA THR A 63 7.70 24.29 -9.72
C THR A 63 7.93 22.83 -10.07
N MET A 64 7.96 21.99 -9.04
CA MET A 64 8.23 20.56 -9.15
C MET A 64 7.01 19.74 -8.72
N THR A 65 6.70 18.72 -9.51
CA THR A 65 5.61 17.78 -9.26
C THR A 65 6.11 16.34 -9.34
N TYR A 66 5.33 15.40 -8.81
CA TYR A 66 5.71 13.99 -8.80
C TYR A 66 5.61 13.33 -10.18
N THR A 67 4.65 13.70 -11.03
CA THR A 67 4.42 13.08 -12.35
C THR A 67 4.45 14.11 -13.48
N VAL A 68 4.75 13.64 -14.70
CA VAL A 68 4.69 14.46 -15.91
C VAL A 68 3.26 14.98 -16.17
N ALA A 69 2.25 14.13 -15.92
CA ALA A 69 0.85 14.53 -16.07
C ALA A 69 0.48 15.68 -15.11
N ALA A 70 0.88 15.60 -13.84
CA ALA A 70 0.67 16.68 -12.86
C ALA A 70 1.41 17.98 -13.28
N THR A 71 2.60 17.84 -13.88
CA THR A 71 3.35 18.99 -14.42
C THR A 71 2.56 19.71 -15.52
N HIS A 72 2.00 18.96 -16.46
CA HIS A 72 1.19 19.51 -17.55
C HIS A 72 -0.11 20.12 -17.04
N GLU A 73 -0.79 19.43 -16.13
CA GLU A 73 -2.03 19.92 -15.52
C GLU A 73 -1.81 21.23 -14.78
N MET A 74 -0.78 21.31 -13.93
CA MET A 74 -0.46 22.52 -13.16
C MET A 74 -0.12 23.71 -14.08
N ARG A 75 0.69 23.46 -15.11
CA ARG A 75 1.01 24.47 -16.12
C ARG A 75 -0.25 24.93 -16.86
N GLY A 76 -1.13 24.00 -17.24
CA GLY A 76 -2.41 24.30 -17.90
C GLY A 76 -3.34 25.14 -17.02
N ARG A 77 -3.50 24.77 -15.75
CA ARG A 77 -4.29 25.53 -14.76
C ARG A 77 -3.72 26.93 -14.53
N PHE A 78 -2.40 27.06 -14.47
CA PHE A 78 -1.75 28.36 -14.35
C PHE A 78 -2.00 29.21 -15.62
N ALA A 79 -1.80 28.65 -16.82
CA ALA A 79 -2.01 29.32 -18.10
C ALA A 79 -3.47 29.79 -18.27
N ALA A 80 -4.43 28.96 -17.90
CA ALA A 80 -5.85 29.30 -17.96
C ALA A 80 -6.23 30.48 -17.04
N ARG A 81 -5.53 30.62 -15.90
CA ARG A 81 -5.84 31.64 -14.90
C ARG A 81 -5.06 32.93 -15.08
N PHE A 82 -3.79 32.86 -15.52
CA PHE A 82 -2.86 34.01 -15.55
C PHE A 82 -2.27 34.28 -16.94
N GLY A 83 -2.63 33.48 -17.93
CA GLY A 83 -2.18 33.63 -19.33
C GLY A 83 -1.05 32.69 -19.74
N ALA A 84 -1.10 32.27 -20.99
CA ALA A 84 -0.14 31.32 -21.56
C ALA A 84 1.28 31.91 -21.67
N GLU A 85 1.41 33.22 -21.84
CA GLU A 85 2.71 33.90 -21.94
C GLU A 85 3.49 33.79 -20.62
N LEU A 86 2.88 34.10 -19.49
CA LEU A 86 3.50 33.95 -18.16
C LEU A 86 3.82 32.47 -17.87
N ALA A 87 2.92 31.54 -18.22
CA ALA A 87 3.15 30.11 -18.08
C ALA A 87 4.35 29.62 -18.91
N GLY A 88 4.60 30.23 -20.08
CA GLY A 88 5.75 29.94 -20.93
C GLY A 88 7.09 30.39 -20.34
N GLN A 89 7.09 31.42 -19.52
CA GLN A 89 8.29 31.95 -18.88
C GLN A 89 8.68 31.19 -17.60
N MET A 90 7.75 30.44 -16.99
CA MET A 90 7.98 29.68 -15.75
C MET A 90 8.50 28.26 -16.06
N THR A 91 9.20 27.68 -15.09
CA THR A 91 9.68 26.29 -15.20
C THR A 91 8.79 25.35 -14.36
N PHE A 92 8.09 24.44 -15.05
CA PHE A 92 7.35 23.33 -14.47
C PHE A 92 8.02 22.02 -14.88
N ARG A 93 8.45 21.20 -13.93
CA ARG A 93 9.16 19.94 -14.19
C ARG A 93 8.89 18.90 -13.11
N THR A 94 9.12 17.63 -13.43
CA THR A 94 9.36 16.61 -12.41
C THR A 94 10.79 16.75 -11.90
N ILE A 95 11.07 16.23 -10.70
CA ILE A 95 12.44 16.26 -10.13
C ILE A 95 13.38 15.43 -11.00
N ASN A 96 12.92 14.29 -11.53
CA ASN A 96 13.69 13.50 -12.48
C ASN A 96 13.99 14.29 -13.77
N GLY A 97 12.99 14.99 -14.34
CA GLY A 97 13.19 15.85 -15.51
C GLY A 97 14.16 17.02 -15.25
N LEU A 98 14.23 17.52 -14.02
CA LEU A 98 15.26 18.49 -13.61
C LEU A 98 16.63 17.85 -13.53
N SER A 99 16.72 16.63 -13.01
CA SER A 99 17.96 15.85 -12.94
C SER A 99 18.58 15.64 -14.33
N ALA A 100 17.75 15.31 -15.32
CA ALA A 100 18.21 15.22 -16.72
C ALA A 100 18.82 16.55 -17.22
N VAL A 101 18.21 17.69 -16.88
CA VAL A 101 18.76 19.02 -17.26
C VAL A 101 20.09 19.29 -16.55
N ILE A 102 20.26 18.88 -15.30
CA ILE A 102 21.53 19.00 -14.56
C ILE A 102 22.62 18.18 -15.25
N LEU A 103 22.33 16.94 -15.62
CA LEU A 103 23.26 16.07 -16.35
C LEU A 103 23.67 16.69 -17.72
N GLN A 104 22.69 17.16 -18.48
CA GLN A 104 22.94 17.81 -19.78
C GLN A 104 23.81 19.06 -19.64
N TYR A 105 23.55 19.89 -18.64
CA TYR A 105 24.33 21.08 -18.36
C TYR A 105 25.78 20.71 -17.99
N TYR A 106 25.97 19.74 -17.10
CA TYR A 106 27.29 19.24 -16.70
C TYR A 106 28.06 18.68 -17.89
N SER A 107 27.45 17.85 -18.73
CA SER A 107 28.05 17.28 -19.94
C SER A 107 28.54 18.37 -20.88
N ARG A 108 27.73 19.41 -21.09
CA ARG A 108 28.08 20.53 -22.00
C ARG A 108 29.25 21.36 -21.43
N VAL A 109 29.23 21.67 -20.13
CA VAL A 109 30.26 22.51 -19.47
C VAL A 109 31.60 21.82 -19.40
N TYR A 110 31.61 20.51 -19.08
CA TYR A 110 32.83 19.75 -18.84
C TYR A 110 33.27 18.87 -20.03
N GLY A 111 32.55 18.91 -21.16
CA GLY A 111 32.87 18.05 -22.31
C GLY A 111 32.73 16.55 -22.01
N ARG A 112 31.94 16.16 -21.02
CA ARG A 112 31.77 14.76 -20.62
C ARG A 112 30.60 14.11 -21.35
N ARG A 113 30.81 12.90 -21.88
CA ARG A 113 29.70 12.13 -22.47
C ARG A 113 28.76 11.67 -21.37
N GLN A 114 27.49 11.94 -21.53
CA GLN A 114 26.43 11.46 -20.66
C GLN A 114 26.11 9.98 -20.98
N PRO A 115 25.89 9.11 -19.97
CA PRO A 115 25.35 7.78 -20.21
C PRO A 115 24.00 7.87 -20.95
N GLU A 116 23.72 6.89 -21.80
CA GLU A 116 22.46 6.80 -22.53
C GLU A 116 21.35 6.34 -21.60
N LEU A 117 20.17 6.98 -21.68
CA LEU A 117 19.02 6.59 -20.87
C LEU A 117 18.39 5.31 -21.44
N LEU A 118 18.40 4.24 -20.64
CA LEU A 118 17.75 2.98 -20.98
C LEU A 118 16.25 3.10 -20.73
N THR A 119 15.49 3.24 -21.82
CA THR A 119 14.03 3.43 -21.79
C THR A 119 13.24 2.21 -22.27
N ASN A 120 13.90 1.28 -22.96
CA ASN A 120 13.26 0.09 -23.48
C ASN A 120 13.02 -0.93 -22.38
N GLU A 121 11.76 -1.15 -22.02
CA GLU A 121 11.34 -2.11 -21.01
C GLU A 121 11.80 -3.55 -21.30
N GLY A 122 11.83 -3.95 -22.58
CA GLY A 122 12.29 -5.27 -23.02
C GLY A 122 13.79 -5.48 -22.74
N ASP A 123 14.60 -4.45 -22.94
CA ASP A 123 16.05 -4.52 -22.69
C ASP A 123 16.36 -4.56 -21.20
N ILE A 124 15.61 -3.79 -20.37
CA ILE A 124 15.70 -3.84 -18.90
C ILE A 124 15.33 -5.24 -18.44
N THR A 125 14.20 -5.77 -18.91
CA THR A 125 13.71 -7.10 -18.53
C THR A 125 14.71 -8.18 -18.90
N ARG A 126 15.28 -8.13 -20.11
CA ARG A 126 16.31 -9.09 -20.56
C ARG A 126 17.56 -9.02 -19.68
N MET A 127 18.08 -7.81 -19.43
CA MET A 127 19.25 -7.61 -18.57
C MET A 127 19.03 -8.19 -17.17
N LEU A 128 17.89 -7.89 -16.53
CA LEU A 128 17.56 -8.41 -15.22
C LEU A 128 17.36 -9.93 -15.21
N THR A 129 16.76 -10.50 -16.26
CA THR A 129 16.60 -11.95 -16.44
C THR A 129 17.95 -12.65 -16.50
N ASP A 130 18.88 -12.12 -17.31
CA ASP A 130 20.21 -12.69 -17.48
C ASP A 130 21.00 -12.65 -16.16
N ILE A 131 20.92 -11.52 -15.44
CA ILE A 131 21.57 -11.35 -14.14
C ILE A 131 20.97 -12.30 -13.12
N TRP A 132 19.64 -12.41 -13.05
CA TRP A 132 18.96 -13.34 -12.14
C TRP A 132 19.41 -14.79 -12.38
N GLN A 133 19.43 -15.23 -13.65
CA GLN A 133 19.88 -16.57 -13.99
C GLN A 133 21.33 -16.87 -13.60
N GLN A 134 22.21 -15.89 -13.78
CA GLN A 134 23.62 -16.03 -13.41
C GLN A 134 23.80 -16.18 -11.89
N VAL A 135 23.01 -15.48 -11.10
CA VAL A 135 23.12 -15.46 -9.63
C VAL A 135 22.34 -16.63 -9.02
N ASN A 136 21.06 -16.79 -9.37
CA ASN A 136 20.16 -17.75 -8.70
C ASN A 136 20.03 -19.10 -9.41
N ARG A 137 20.60 -19.24 -10.61
CA ARG A 137 20.57 -20.50 -11.39
C ARG A 137 19.16 -20.99 -11.76
N GLU A 138 18.20 -20.09 -11.82
CA GLU A 138 16.80 -20.35 -12.17
C GLU A 138 16.25 -19.20 -13.04
N PHE A 139 15.15 -19.46 -13.77
CA PHE A 139 14.46 -18.43 -14.53
C PHE A 139 13.55 -17.62 -13.58
N PRO A 140 13.59 -16.28 -13.63
CA PRO A 140 12.69 -15.46 -12.84
C PRO A 140 11.28 -15.46 -13.45
N THR A 141 10.26 -15.35 -12.62
CA THR A 141 8.90 -15.02 -13.08
C THR A 141 8.80 -13.53 -13.38
N GLU A 142 7.75 -13.12 -14.10
CA GLU A 142 7.47 -11.69 -14.31
C GLU A 142 7.25 -10.95 -12.98
N SER A 143 6.59 -11.60 -12.01
CA SER A 143 6.42 -11.07 -10.64
C SER A 143 7.77 -10.84 -9.96
N THR A 144 8.67 -11.82 -10.02
CA THR A 144 10.03 -11.71 -9.44
C THR A 144 10.82 -10.56 -10.06
N LEU A 145 10.74 -10.36 -11.38
CA LEU A 145 11.40 -9.25 -12.06
C LEU A 145 10.79 -7.90 -11.65
N LYS A 146 9.48 -7.83 -11.48
CA LYS A 146 8.80 -6.61 -10.99
C LYS A 146 9.21 -6.27 -9.55
N GLU A 147 9.31 -7.27 -8.68
CA GLU A 147 9.80 -7.11 -7.30
C GLU A 147 11.26 -6.65 -7.27
N LEU A 148 12.12 -7.27 -8.08
CA LEU A 148 13.54 -6.88 -8.21
C LEU A 148 13.68 -5.44 -8.68
N ARG A 149 12.91 -5.01 -9.68
CA ARG A 149 12.90 -3.61 -10.15
C ARG A 149 12.46 -2.65 -9.06
N THR A 150 11.43 -3.03 -8.30
CA THR A 150 10.95 -2.22 -7.17
C THR A 150 12.02 -2.08 -6.09
N ALA A 151 12.73 -3.17 -5.76
CA ALA A 151 13.84 -3.15 -4.80
C ALA A 151 15.01 -2.28 -5.29
N ILE A 152 15.41 -2.37 -6.56
CA ILE A 152 16.45 -1.53 -7.16
C ILE A 152 16.06 -0.04 -7.09
N THR A 153 14.82 0.30 -7.46
CA THR A 153 14.29 1.67 -7.34
C THR A 153 14.35 2.15 -5.89
N TYR A 154 13.94 1.32 -4.93
CA TYR A 154 13.98 1.65 -3.51
C TYR A 154 15.41 1.93 -3.03
N ILE A 155 16.37 1.05 -3.33
CA ILE A 155 17.78 1.20 -2.98
C ILE A 155 18.33 2.53 -3.47
N LYS A 156 18.12 2.86 -4.76
CA LYS A 156 18.61 4.09 -5.37
C LYS A 156 17.96 5.34 -4.78
N ASN A 157 16.64 5.33 -4.63
CA ASN A 157 15.88 6.48 -4.17
C ASN A 157 16.03 6.77 -2.68
N MET A 158 16.33 5.73 -1.87
CA MET A 158 16.71 5.90 -0.46
C MET A 158 18.20 6.17 -0.27
N ALA A 159 19.00 6.08 -1.35
CA ALA A 159 20.46 6.20 -1.33
C ALA A 159 21.09 5.30 -0.25
N LEU A 160 20.69 4.02 -0.24
CA LEU A 160 21.14 3.04 0.75
C LEU A 160 22.62 2.72 0.57
N ALA A 161 23.35 2.59 1.68
CA ALA A 161 24.69 2.03 1.71
C ALA A 161 24.67 0.49 1.58
N ASP A 162 25.80 -0.13 1.27
CA ASP A 162 25.87 -1.57 1.05
C ASP A 162 25.41 -2.38 2.29
N GLU A 163 25.75 -1.92 3.49
CA GLU A 163 25.34 -2.54 4.75
C GLU A 163 23.80 -2.45 4.96
N GLU A 164 23.18 -1.34 4.50
CA GLU A 164 21.73 -1.17 4.55
C GLU A 164 21.03 -2.05 3.51
N ILE A 165 21.65 -2.30 2.35
CA ILE A 165 21.13 -3.20 1.31
C ILE A 165 21.17 -4.65 1.81
N GLU A 166 22.24 -5.07 2.47
CA GLU A 166 22.37 -6.40 3.07
C GLU A 166 21.33 -6.63 4.18
N GLY A 167 20.95 -5.57 4.90
CA GLY A 167 19.94 -5.60 5.96
C GLY A 167 18.49 -5.52 5.49
N LEU A 168 18.23 -5.40 4.18
CA LEU A 168 16.86 -5.33 3.67
C LEU A 168 16.14 -6.68 3.82
N GLU A 169 15.02 -6.67 4.51
CA GLU A 169 14.11 -7.81 4.55
C GLU A 169 13.36 -7.93 3.23
N THR A 170 13.60 -9.00 2.49
CA THR A 170 13.00 -9.26 1.18
C THR A 170 12.97 -10.75 0.88
N ASP A 171 11.97 -11.18 0.10
CA ASP A 171 11.89 -12.55 -0.44
C ASP A 171 12.83 -12.77 -1.65
N LEU A 172 13.54 -11.72 -2.10
CA LEU A 172 14.46 -11.79 -3.22
C LEU A 172 15.81 -12.36 -2.76
N ALA A 173 16.10 -13.58 -3.17
CA ALA A 173 17.39 -14.20 -2.89
C ALA A 173 18.55 -13.41 -3.53
N ASN A 174 19.62 -13.17 -2.76
CA ASN A 174 20.86 -12.54 -3.22
C ASN A 174 20.67 -11.10 -3.77
N LEU A 175 19.73 -10.33 -3.21
CA LEU A 175 19.43 -8.96 -3.67
C LEU A 175 20.68 -8.05 -3.76
N PRO A 176 21.64 -8.01 -2.81
CA PRO A 176 22.84 -7.18 -2.93
C PRO A 176 23.65 -7.51 -4.18
N GLU A 177 23.89 -8.81 -4.45
CA GLU A 177 24.63 -9.23 -5.64
C GLU A 177 23.90 -8.88 -6.94
N LEU A 178 22.59 -9.08 -6.98
CA LEU A 178 21.75 -8.71 -8.13
C LEU A 178 21.82 -7.22 -8.43
N TYR A 179 21.74 -6.38 -7.39
CA TYR A 179 21.85 -4.92 -7.51
C TYR A 179 23.21 -4.50 -8.06
N HIS A 180 24.31 -4.99 -7.49
CA HIS A 180 25.67 -4.62 -7.93
C HIS A 180 25.96 -5.09 -9.36
N ARG A 181 25.51 -6.29 -9.74
CA ARG A 181 25.62 -6.77 -11.13
C ARG A 181 24.82 -5.93 -12.11
N TYR A 182 23.61 -5.47 -11.72
CA TYR A 182 22.82 -4.58 -12.53
C TYR A 182 23.53 -3.23 -12.74
N GLN A 183 24.05 -2.61 -11.69
CA GLN A 183 24.84 -1.38 -11.78
C GLN A 183 26.09 -1.55 -12.67
N ALA A 184 26.80 -2.66 -12.52
CA ALA A 184 27.96 -2.96 -13.35
C ALA A 184 27.59 -3.19 -14.83
N ALA A 185 26.43 -3.78 -15.10
CA ALA A 185 25.95 -3.98 -16.47
C ALA A 185 25.60 -2.65 -17.15
N LEU A 186 24.86 -1.76 -16.49
CA LEU A 186 24.55 -0.42 -16.96
C LEU A 186 25.85 0.37 -17.24
N LYS A 187 26.81 0.36 -16.31
CA LYS A 187 28.10 1.04 -16.46
C LYS A 187 28.88 0.53 -17.66
N ARG A 188 28.94 -0.80 -17.86
CA ARG A 188 29.63 -1.41 -19.03
C ARG A 188 28.99 -1.03 -20.35
N ALA A 189 27.65 -0.93 -20.36
CA ALA A 189 26.90 -0.52 -21.55
C ALA A 189 26.96 1.00 -21.80
N GLY A 190 27.51 1.78 -20.87
CA GLY A 190 27.46 3.25 -20.94
C GLY A 190 26.03 3.79 -20.80
N GLN A 191 25.19 3.07 -20.08
CA GLN A 191 23.77 3.36 -19.89
C GLN A 191 23.46 3.77 -18.46
N MET A 192 22.29 4.36 -18.25
CA MET A 192 21.70 4.67 -16.97
C MET A 192 20.19 4.45 -17.04
N ASP A 193 19.54 4.11 -15.93
CA ASP A 193 18.09 4.11 -15.83
C ASP A 193 17.56 5.47 -15.30
N TYR A 194 16.23 5.58 -15.14
CA TYR A 194 15.59 6.81 -14.65
C TYR A 194 16.01 7.17 -13.23
N ASP A 195 16.28 6.20 -12.35
CA ASP A 195 16.70 6.46 -10.97
C ASP A 195 18.17 6.92 -10.94
N ASP A 196 19.02 6.38 -11.82
CA ASP A 196 20.41 6.82 -11.96
C ASP A 196 20.52 8.29 -12.37
N GLN A 197 19.54 8.85 -13.10
CA GLN A 197 19.54 10.29 -13.41
C GLN A 197 19.56 11.15 -12.13
N MET A 198 18.79 10.74 -11.10
CA MET A 198 18.74 11.45 -9.82
C MET A 198 20.01 11.22 -9.02
N VAL A 199 20.52 9.97 -9.00
CA VAL A 199 21.79 9.62 -8.34
C VAL A 199 22.93 10.46 -8.91
N PHE A 200 23.07 10.49 -10.23
CA PHE A 200 24.12 11.26 -10.89
C PHE A 200 23.95 12.76 -10.73
N ALA A 201 22.69 13.28 -10.81
CA ALA A 201 22.43 14.68 -10.53
C ALA A 201 22.86 15.09 -9.13
N LEU A 202 22.54 14.28 -8.11
CA LEU A 202 22.97 14.55 -6.75
C LEU A 202 24.50 14.54 -6.61
N GLN A 203 25.18 13.56 -7.23
CA GLN A 203 26.64 13.47 -7.23
C GLN A 203 27.27 14.70 -7.92
N ILE A 204 26.74 15.13 -9.06
CA ILE A 204 27.20 16.32 -9.79
C ILE A 204 27.03 17.58 -8.93
N LEU A 205 25.85 17.77 -8.31
CA LEU A 205 25.57 18.94 -7.46
C LEU A 205 26.52 18.99 -6.24
N ARG A 206 26.93 17.84 -5.71
CA ARG A 206 27.90 17.76 -4.60
C ARG A 206 29.35 17.96 -5.06
N ALA A 207 29.74 17.42 -6.22
CA ALA A 207 31.11 17.40 -6.70
C ALA A 207 31.49 18.62 -7.58
N ALA A 208 30.51 19.30 -8.19
CA ALA A 208 30.75 20.42 -9.12
C ALA A 208 30.07 21.71 -8.63
N PRO A 209 30.71 22.48 -7.73
CA PRO A 209 30.11 23.70 -7.15
C PRO A 209 29.66 24.75 -8.19
N GLN A 210 30.33 24.81 -9.34
CA GLN A 210 29.96 25.72 -10.44
C GLN A 210 28.58 25.35 -11.06
N VAL A 211 28.29 24.05 -11.17
CA VAL A 211 26.99 23.56 -11.66
C VAL A 211 25.90 23.93 -10.63
N LEU A 212 26.15 23.65 -9.36
CA LEU A 212 25.24 24.00 -8.29
C LEU A 212 24.95 25.50 -8.27
N ALA A 213 26.00 26.33 -8.32
CA ALA A 213 25.88 27.80 -8.33
C ALA A 213 25.08 28.30 -9.53
N TYR A 214 25.24 27.71 -10.72
CA TYR A 214 24.44 28.07 -11.90
C TYR A 214 22.94 27.85 -11.66
N PHE A 215 22.53 26.69 -11.12
CA PHE A 215 21.12 26.42 -10.85
C PHE A 215 20.57 27.27 -9.70
N GLN A 216 21.37 27.54 -8.67
CA GLN A 216 21.01 28.44 -7.56
C GLN A 216 20.89 29.91 -8.00
N GLN A 217 21.65 30.35 -9.02
CA GLN A 217 21.50 31.66 -9.62
C GLN A 217 20.26 31.76 -10.51
N ARG A 218 19.97 30.69 -11.26
CA ARG A 218 18.83 30.61 -12.17
C ARG A 218 17.49 30.55 -11.42
N TYR A 219 17.39 29.73 -10.39
CA TYR A 219 16.18 29.53 -9.62
C TYR A 219 16.33 30.09 -8.20
N LYS A 220 15.43 30.97 -7.82
CA LYS A 220 15.41 31.61 -6.51
C LYS A 220 14.24 31.15 -5.64
N TYR A 221 13.19 30.60 -6.26
CA TYR A 221 11.98 30.14 -5.60
C TYR A 221 11.65 28.73 -6.06
N PHE A 222 11.44 27.85 -5.10
CA PHE A 222 11.17 26.44 -5.31
C PHE A 222 9.81 26.10 -4.75
N CYS A 223 8.92 25.53 -5.57
CA CYS A 223 7.63 25.03 -5.16
C CYS A 223 7.59 23.53 -5.43
N VAL A 224 7.26 22.72 -4.42
CA VAL A 224 7.20 21.25 -4.51
C VAL A 224 5.79 20.82 -4.13
N ASP A 225 5.09 20.16 -5.06
CA ASP A 225 3.78 19.58 -4.83
C ASP A 225 3.90 18.10 -4.49
N GLU A 226 2.92 17.56 -3.76
CA GLU A 226 2.87 16.18 -3.28
C GLU A 226 4.19 15.73 -2.60
N SER A 227 4.74 16.61 -1.76
CA SER A 227 6.08 16.41 -1.16
C SER A 227 6.17 15.18 -0.26
N GLN A 228 5.06 14.62 0.22
CA GLN A 228 5.04 13.36 0.96
C GLN A 228 5.41 12.13 0.11
N ASP A 229 5.33 12.24 -1.23
CA ASP A 229 5.68 11.15 -2.14
C ASP A 229 7.11 11.28 -2.68
N THR A 230 7.79 12.37 -2.33
CA THR A 230 9.18 12.65 -2.73
C THR A 230 10.14 11.74 -1.98
N SER A 231 11.12 11.15 -2.69
CA SER A 231 12.11 10.23 -2.12
C SER A 231 13.24 10.97 -1.39
N LYS A 232 14.02 10.25 -0.59
CA LYS A 232 15.16 10.80 0.15
C LYS A 232 16.16 11.52 -0.77
N ILE A 233 16.53 10.89 -1.89
CA ILE A 233 17.45 11.50 -2.86
C ILE A 233 16.88 12.76 -3.49
N GLN A 234 15.57 12.79 -3.75
CA GLN A 234 14.89 13.95 -4.31
C GLN A 234 14.87 15.11 -3.31
N HIS A 235 14.62 14.85 -2.03
CA HIS A 235 14.72 15.86 -0.97
C HIS A 235 16.13 16.43 -0.86
N GLU A 236 17.17 15.60 -1.00
CA GLU A 236 18.56 16.06 -0.99
C GLU A 236 18.88 16.98 -2.18
N ILE A 237 18.41 16.64 -3.39
CA ILE A 237 18.54 17.49 -4.57
C ILE A 237 17.86 18.84 -4.35
N ILE A 238 16.62 18.85 -3.85
CA ILE A 238 15.87 20.08 -3.53
C ILE A 238 16.63 20.92 -2.51
N ARG A 239 17.13 20.31 -1.43
CA ARG A 239 17.88 20.96 -0.36
C ARG A 239 19.12 21.66 -0.89
N LEU A 240 19.91 21.00 -1.73
CA LEU A 240 21.09 21.58 -2.35
C LEU A 240 20.75 22.77 -3.27
N LEU A 241 19.70 22.61 -4.09
CA LEU A 241 19.28 23.66 -5.02
C LEU A 241 18.70 24.88 -4.31
N ALA A 242 17.86 24.69 -3.29
CA ALA A 242 17.31 25.80 -2.49
C ALA A 242 18.43 26.60 -1.79
N GLY A 243 19.50 25.93 -1.40
CA GLY A 243 20.73 26.55 -0.89
C GLY A 243 20.48 27.53 0.23
N ARG A 244 21.20 28.67 0.19
CA ARG A 244 21.10 29.72 1.22
C ARG A 244 19.86 30.60 1.10
N SER A 245 19.23 30.68 -0.07
CA SER A 245 18.02 31.52 -0.25
C SER A 245 16.83 30.97 0.51
N LEU A 246 16.77 29.62 0.65
CA LEU A 246 15.73 28.87 1.34
C LEU A 246 14.29 29.31 0.98
N ASN A 247 14.07 29.95 -0.17
CA ASN A 247 12.71 30.25 -0.65
C ASN A 247 12.09 28.95 -1.21
N LEU A 248 11.83 28.05 -0.29
CA LEU A 248 11.29 26.72 -0.53
C LEU A 248 9.86 26.65 0.00
N PHE A 249 8.92 26.29 -0.84
CA PHE A 249 7.54 26.04 -0.50
C PHE A 249 7.18 24.60 -0.82
N MET A 250 7.02 23.77 0.20
CA MET A 250 6.61 22.38 0.07
C MET A 250 5.14 22.24 0.45
N VAL A 251 4.39 21.55 -0.40
CA VAL A 251 2.99 21.20 -0.14
C VAL A 251 2.87 19.68 -0.05
N GLY A 252 2.23 19.20 1.00
CA GLY A 252 2.06 17.76 1.19
C GLY A 252 1.11 17.41 2.31
N ASP A 253 0.90 16.13 2.46
CA ASP A 253 0.13 15.52 3.54
C ASP A 253 0.74 14.15 3.86
N GLU A 254 1.45 14.04 4.97
CA GLU A 254 2.10 12.77 5.37
C GLU A 254 1.08 11.65 5.58
N ASP A 255 -0.18 11.99 5.94
CA ASP A 255 -1.27 11.03 6.05
C ASP A 255 -1.69 10.43 4.69
N GLN A 256 -1.26 11.04 3.57
CA GLN A 256 -1.47 10.54 2.20
C GLN A 256 -0.22 9.91 1.56
N SER A 257 0.86 9.71 2.32
CA SER A 257 2.06 9.02 1.83
C SER A 257 1.83 7.51 1.75
N ILE A 258 1.61 7.01 0.54
CA ILE A 258 1.27 5.61 0.26
C ILE A 258 2.20 4.97 -0.78
N TYR A 259 3.33 5.61 -1.11
CA TYR A 259 4.32 5.11 -2.06
C TYR A 259 5.64 4.73 -1.37
N GLY A 260 5.59 4.25 -0.13
CA GLY A 260 6.77 3.77 0.61
C GLY A 260 7.55 2.71 -0.17
N PHE A 261 6.86 1.79 -0.87
CA PHE A 261 7.48 0.81 -1.76
C PHE A 261 8.23 1.42 -2.97
N ARG A 262 8.01 2.70 -3.28
CA ARG A 262 8.76 3.50 -4.27
C ARG A 262 9.71 4.49 -3.61
N ALA A 263 10.06 4.25 -2.35
CA ALA A 263 10.94 5.09 -1.55
C ALA A 263 10.39 6.49 -1.24
N ALA A 264 9.07 6.68 -1.17
CA ALA A 264 8.50 7.90 -0.60
C ALA A 264 9.03 8.08 0.83
N TYR A 265 9.44 9.31 1.15
CA TYR A 265 10.11 9.64 2.41
C TYR A 265 9.36 10.74 3.18
N PRO A 266 8.18 10.42 3.77
CA PRO A 266 7.36 11.39 4.50
C PRO A 266 8.06 11.94 5.76
N GLN A 267 9.11 11.27 6.25
CA GLN A 267 9.93 11.75 7.36
C GLN A 267 10.50 13.16 7.10
N ALA A 268 10.77 13.50 5.83
CA ALA A 268 11.21 14.85 5.46
C ALA A 268 10.20 15.94 5.83
N LEU A 269 8.89 15.64 5.85
CA LEU A 269 7.87 16.57 6.30
C LEU A 269 7.83 16.65 7.84
N MET A 270 8.10 15.51 8.51
CA MET A 270 8.15 15.48 9.97
C MET A 270 9.35 16.27 10.51
N ASP A 271 10.50 16.16 9.85
CA ASP A 271 11.76 16.80 10.27
C ASP A 271 11.99 18.18 9.64
N PHE A 272 10.98 18.74 8.96
CA PHE A 272 11.14 19.95 8.12
C PHE A 272 11.78 21.12 8.84
N GLU A 273 11.33 21.45 10.07
CA GLU A 273 11.85 22.58 10.86
C GLU A 273 13.28 22.31 11.39
N GLN A 274 13.65 21.03 11.55
CA GLN A 274 15.01 20.64 11.93
C GLN A 274 15.97 20.80 10.75
N VAL A 275 15.52 20.42 9.53
CA VAL A 275 16.30 20.53 8.30
C VAL A 275 16.40 21.96 7.80
N TYR A 276 15.33 22.77 8.01
CA TYR A 276 15.22 24.17 7.58
C TYR A 276 14.95 25.08 8.76
N PRO A 277 15.99 25.56 9.50
CA PRO A 277 15.80 26.45 10.63
C PRO A 277 15.04 27.72 10.25
N GLY A 278 14.09 28.11 11.08
CA GLY A 278 13.22 29.27 10.82
C GLY A 278 12.07 28.97 9.84
N ALA A 279 11.82 27.70 9.53
CA ALA A 279 10.73 27.30 8.68
C ALA A 279 9.35 27.67 9.27
N GLN A 280 8.43 28.07 8.41
CA GLN A 280 7.04 28.27 8.73
C GLN A 280 6.22 27.03 8.35
N VAL A 281 5.44 26.49 9.29
CA VAL A 281 4.48 25.42 9.03
C VAL A 281 3.08 25.99 8.99
N LEU A 282 2.40 25.84 7.87
CA LEU A 282 1.03 26.27 7.65
C LEU A 282 0.11 25.07 7.50
N LEU A 283 -1.15 25.23 7.91
CA LEU A 283 -2.15 24.18 7.83
C LEU A 283 -3.27 24.59 6.86
N MET A 284 -3.79 23.61 6.10
CA MET A 284 -5.04 23.70 5.38
C MET A 284 -5.92 22.52 5.79
N GLU A 285 -6.90 22.80 6.66
CA GLU A 285 -7.68 21.78 7.36
C GLU A 285 -9.11 21.62 6.82
N GLU A 286 -9.59 22.54 5.98
CA GLU A 286 -10.93 22.48 5.41
C GLU A 286 -10.98 21.54 4.21
N ASN A 287 -11.89 20.57 4.26
CA ASN A 287 -12.15 19.61 3.19
C ASN A 287 -13.41 20.04 2.42
N TYR A 288 -13.24 20.38 1.14
CA TYR A 288 -14.30 20.81 0.22
C TYR A 288 -14.88 19.67 -0.61
N ARG A 289 -14.37 18.45 -0.45
CA ARG A 289 -14.70 17.28 -1.27
C ARG A 289 -15.81 16.42 -0.69
N SER A 290 -15.61 15.97 0.54
CA SER A 290 -16.37 14.86 1.13
C SER A 290 -17.42 15.35 2.11
N SER A 291 -18.51 14.57 2.28
CA SER A 291 -19.53 14.84 3.28
C SER A 291 -18.98 14.80 4.71
N GLU A 292 -19.72 15.40 5.63
CA GLU A 292 -19.34 15.51 7.04
C GLU A 292 -19.08 14.14 7.69
N GLU A 293 -19.87 13.12 7.38
CA GLU A 293 -19.75 11.78 7.95
C GLU A 293 -18.44 11.12 7.53
N ILE A 294 -18.09 11.24 6.24
CA ILE A 294 -16.84 10.70 5.71
C ILE A 294 -15.63 11.40 6.34
N VAL A 295 -15.68 12.73 6.43
CA VAL A 295 -14.61 13.53 7.04
C VAL A 295 -14.44 13.19 8.51
N ALA A 296 -15.54 13.08 9.27
CA ALA A 296 -15.50 12.74 10.70
C ALA A 296 -14.91 11.35 10.95
N ALA A 297 -15.33 10.35 10.16
CA ALA A 297 -14.81 8.99 10.28
C ALA A 297 -13.33 8.91 9.87
N ALA A 298 -12.95 9.54 8.75
CA ALA A 298 -11.58 9.56 8.27
C ALA A 298 -10.64 10.27 9.26
N ASN A 299 -11.08 11.39 9.85
CA ASN A 299 -10.32 12.12 10.86
C ASN A 299 -10.12 11.28 12.13
N ALA A 300 -11.16 10.61 12.61
CA ALA A 300 -11.08 9.73 13.78
C ALA A 300 -10.18 8.51 13.53
N PHE A 301 -10.19 7.99 12.31
CA PHE A 301 -9.36 6.84 11.90
C PHE A 301 -7.89 7.21 11.81
N VAL A 302 -7.55 8.30 11.09
CA VAL A 302 -6.15 8.70 10.88
C VAL A 302 -5.50 9.26 12.14
N ALA A 303 -6.29 9.79 13.08
CA ALA A 303 -5.79 10.30 14.36
C ALA A 303 -5.05 9.24 15.22
N ARG A 304 -5.22 7.96 14.92
CA ARG A 304 -4.51 6.84 15.57
C ARG A 304 -3.13 6.54 14.97
N SER A 305 -2.79 7.15 13.84
CA SER A 305 -1.46 7.02 13.24
C SER A 305 -0.38 7.58 14.16
N ARG A 306 0.74 6.86 14.29
CA ARG A 306 1.86 7.21 15.19
C ARG A 306 2.76 8.29 14.60
N TYR A 307 2.88 8.32 13.28
CA TYR A 307 3.83 9.17 12.56
C TYR A 307 3.08 10.22 11.75
N ARG A 308 2.50 11.21 12.44
CA ARG A 308 1.79 12.33 11.82
C ARG A 308 1.97 13.63 12.60
N ARG A 309 1.82 14.74 11.90
CA ARG A 309 1.72 16.07 12.52
C ARG A 309 0.29 16.38 12.96
N PRO A 310 0.09 17.08 14.07
CA PRO A 310 -1.24 17.47 14.53
C PRO A 310 -1.96 18.34 13.49
N LYS A 311 -3.06 17.85 12.95
CA LYS A 311 -3.98 18.54 12.05
C LYS A 311 -5.35 17.88 12.10
N THR A 312 -6.40 18.63 11.79
CA THR A 312 -7.78 18.14 11.88
C THR A 312 -8.52 18.42 10.59
N LEU A 313 -9.10 17.39 9.97
CA LEU A 313 -10.00 17.58 8.83
C LEU A 313 -11.30 18.21 9.31
N ARG A 314 -11.75 19.24 8.61
CA ARG A 314 -13.03 19.93 8.84
C ARG A 314 -13.84 19.90 7.58
N ALA A 315 -15.04 19.31 7.62
CA ALA A 315 -15.93 19.31 6.47
C ALA A 315 -16.51 20.71 6.22
N THR A 316 -16.54 21.09 4.95
CA THR A 316 -17.30 22.27 4.50
C THR A 316 -18.61 21.87 3.83
N GLN A 317 -18.71 20.60 3.39
CA GLN A 317 -19.96 20.00 2.95
C GLN A 317 -20.76 19.56 4.18
N GLY A 318 -22.06 19.77 4.14
CA GLY A 318 -22.95 19.32 5.22
C GLY A 318 -23.11 17.79 5.27
N ALA A 319 -23.84 17.33 6.25
CA ALA A 319 -24.26 15.94 6.38
C ALA A 319 -25.09 15.50 5.16
N GLN A 320 -24.80 14.33 4.61
CA GLN A 320 -25.48 13.81 3.42
C GLN A 320 -25.97 12.38 3.62
N CYS A 321 -25.05 11.43 3.77
CA CYS A 321 -25.35 10.02 3.92
C CYS A 321 -24.46 9.40 4.99
N PRO A 322 -25.00 8.59 5.91
CA PRO A 322 -24.19 7.76 6.80
C PRO A 322 -23.24 6.86 6.00
N ILE A 323 -22.10 6.53 6.58
CA ILE A 323 -21.22 5.50 6.02
C ILE A 323 -21.98 4.18 6.08
N GLU A 324 -22.12 3.51 4.94
CA GLU A 324 -22.85 2.25 4.84
C GLU A 324 -21.94 1.08 5.24
N ILE A 325 -22.23 0.45 6.38
CA ILE A 325 -21.56 -0.78 6.80
C ILE A 325 -22.40 -1.98 6.33
N ARG A 326 -21.84 -2.77 5.40
CA ARG A 326 -22.44 -4.00 4.90
C ARG A 326 -21.90 -5.19 5.68
N ARG A 327 -22.75 -5.75 6.55
CA ARG A 327 -22.43 -6.98 7.29
C ARG A 327 -22.65 -8.18 6.40
N ILE A 328 -21.60 -8.97 6.21
CA ILE A 328 -21.58 -10.19 5.41
C ILE A 328 -20.98 -11.33 6.23
N THR A 329 -21.29 -12.55 5.87
CA THR A 329 -20.71 -13.73 6.53
C THR A 329 -19.47 -14.19 5.83
N ARG A 330 -19.50 -14.28 4.47
CA ARG A 330 -18.41 -14.79 3.65
C ARG A 330 -17.95 -13.73 2.66
N ARG A 331 -16.71 -13.86 2.22
CA ARG A 331 -16.04 -12.95 1.28
C ARG A 331 -16.78 -12.83 -0.06
N GLU A 332 -17.31 -13.93 -0.58
CA GLU A 332 -17.98 -14.03 -1.88
C GLU A 332 -19.20 -13.11 -1.96
N GLU A 333 -19.89 -12.90 -0.84
CA GLU A 333 -21.08 -12.02 -0.77
C GLU A 333 -20.76 -10.56 -1.18
N GLN A 334 -19.49 -10.11 -1.08
CA GLN A 334 -19.08 -8.81 -1.62
C GLN A 334 -19.23 -8.76 -3.14
N ILE A 335 -18.81 -9.84 -3.80
CA ILE A 335 -18.81 -9.93 -5.27
C ILE A 335 -20.24 -9.93 -5.78
N ASP A 336 -21.13 -10.70 -5.17
CA ASP A 336 -22.54 -10.73 -5.52
C ASP A 336 -23.21 -9.36 -5.35
N TRP A 337 -22.93 -8.71 -4.22
CA TRP A 337 -23.47 -7.37 -3.97
C TRP A 337 -22.92 -6.32 -4.95
N LEU A 338 -21.61 -6.33 -5.23
CA LEU A 338 -20.98 -5.43 -6.19
C LEU A 338 -21.48 -5.65 -7.61
N PHE A 339 -21.70 -6.90 -7.99
CA PHE A 339 -22.28 -7.23 -9.28
C PHE A 339 -23.69 -6.64 -9.43
N GLU A 340 -24.55 -6.78 -8.42
CA GLU A 340 -25.87 -6.19 -8.43
C GLU A 340 -25.83 -4.65 -8.49
N GLU A 341 -24.88 -4.01 -7.82
CA GLU A 341 -24.67 -2.57 -7.92
C GLU A 341 -24.24 -2.14 -9.32
N ALA A 342 -23.30 -2.88 -9.94
CA ALA A 342 -22.86 -2.63 -11.32
C ALA A 342 -24.03 -2.76 -12.32
N ARG A 343 -24.89 -3.77 -12.12
CA ARG A 343 -26.06 -4.04 -12.97
C ARG A 343 -27.15 -2.98 -12.83
N ARG A 344 -27.35 -2.45 -11.62
CA ARG A 344 -28.35 -1.38 -11.40
C ARG A 344 -27.96 -0.09 -12.10
N GLY A 345 -26.67 0.15 -12.31
CA GLY A 345 -26.16 1.41 -12.81
C GLY A 345 -26.38 2.55 -11.80
N GLY A 346 -26.22 3.78 -12.24
CA GLY A 346 -26.38 4.98 -11.42
C GLY A 346 -25.21 5.94 -11.57
N GLY A 347 -24.97 6.75 -10.53
CA GLY A 347 -23.84 7.69 -10.48
C GLY A 347 -22.49 6.98 -10.44
N GLU A 348 -21.41 7.77 -10.55
CA GLU A 348 -20.05 7.26 -10.59
C GLU A 348 -19.71 6.49 -9.31
N THR A 349 -19.45 5.19 -9.45
CA THR A 349 -19.09 4.29 -8.35
C THR A 349 -17.71 3.71 -8.57
N ALA A 350 -16.78 3.95 -7.63
CA ALA A 350 -15.47 3.32 -7.65
C ALA A 350 -15.39 2.19 -6.61
N VAL A 351 -15.03 1.00 -7.08
CA VAL A 351 -14.64 -0.12 -6.25
C VAL A 351 -13.13 -0.05 -6.05
N LEU A 352 -12.71 0.21 -4.82
CA LEU A 352 -11.30 0.38 -4.46
C LEU A 352 -10.80 -0.84 -3.70
N PHE A 353 -9.66 -1.37 -4.11
CA PHE A 353 -9.02 -2.55 -3.53
C PHE A 353 -7.51 -2.36 -3.36
N ARG A 354 -6.92 -3.17 -2.47
CA ARG A 354 -5.47 -3.14 -2.21
C ARG A 354 -4.70 -3.78 -3.34
N ASN A 355 -5.11 -4.97 -3.78
CA ASN A 355 -4.44 -5.81 -4.76
C ASN A 355 -5.31 -5.99 -6.00
N ASN A 356 -4.71 -5.98 -7.18
CA ASN A 356 -5.45 -6.08 -8.45
C ASN A 356 -6.26 -7.38 -8.57
N GLU A 357 -5.75 -8.48 -8.01
CA GLU A 357 -6.41 -9.78 -8.02
C GLU A 357 -7.74 -9.81 -7.26
N SER A 358 -7.95 -8.92 -6.29
CA SER A 358 -9.23 -8.83 -5.56
C SER A 358 -10.42 -8.56 -6.47
N ALA A 359 -10.21 -7.88 -7.58
CA ALA A 359 -11.28 -7.57 -8.54
C ALA A 359 -11.58 -8.72 -9.51
N LEU A 360 -10.72 -9.74 -9.63
CA LEU A 360 -10.86 -10.77 -10.66
C LEU A 360 -12.17 -11.56 -10.59
N PRO A 361 -12.69 -11.98 -9.41
CA PRO A 361 -13.98 -12.66 -9.34
C PRO A 361 -15.15 -11.78 -9.81
N LEU A 362 -15.12 -10.47 -9.49
CA LEU A 362 -16.13 -9.51 -9.97
C LEU A 362 -16.02 -9.32 -11.49
N VAL A 363 -14.81 -9.21 -12.01
CA VAL A 363 -14.54 -9.10 -13.45
C VAL A 363 -15.07 -10.32 -14.18
N ASP A 364 -14.76 -11.51 -13.69
CA ASP A 364 -15.26 -12.76 -14.26
C ASP A 364 -16.79 -12.79 -14.33
N LEU A 365 -17.45 -12.41 -13.25
CA LEU A 365 -18.91 -12.37 -13.19
C LEU A 365 -19.51 -11.32 -14.15
N CYS A 366 -18.92 -10.12 -14.20
CA CYS A 366 -19.34 -9.06 -15.12
C CYS A 366 -19.18 -9.49 -16.58
N GLU A 367 -18.06 -10.12 -16.95
CA GLU A 367 -17.81 -10.61 -18.31
C GLU A 367 -18.82 -11.70 -18.73
N ARG A 368 -19.09 -12.66 -17.85
CA ARG A 368 -20.07 -13.74 -18.10
C ARG A 368 -21.50 -13.21 -18.30
N ARG A 369 -21.83 -12.10 -17.64
CA ARG A 369 -23.18 -11.53 -17.64
C ARG A 369 -23.33 -10.28 -18.50
N GLY A 370 -22.25 -9.83 -19.16
CA GLY A 370 -22.25 -8.66 -20.04
C GLY A 370 -22.51 -7.34 -19.31
N VAL A 371 -22.11 -7.23 -18.02
CA VAL A 371 -22.25 -6.01 -17.23
C VAL A 371 -21.04 -5.11 -17.48
N PRO A 372 -21.23 -3.84 -17.90
CA PRO A 372 -20.12 -2.96 -18.22
C PRO A 372 -19.38 -2.45 -16.99
N TYR A 373 -18.06 -2.43 -17.07
CA TYR A 373 -17.14 -1.85 -16.08
C TYR A 373 -15.90 -1.29 -16.79
N ARG A 374 -15.11 -0.45 -16.10
CA ARG A 374 -13.81 0.00 -16.59
C ARG A 374 -12.72 -0.14 -15.54
N PHE A 375 -11.52 -0.46 -15.97
CA PHE A 375 -10.33 -0.37 -15.13
C PHE A 375 -9.73 1.03 -15.19
N LYS A 376 -9.24 1.53 -14.04
CA LYS A 376 -8.38 2.71 -14.05
C LYS A 376 -6.97 2.36 -14.54
N LYS A 377 -6.47 1.19 -14.14
CA LYS A 377 -5.20 0.60 -14.60
C LYS A 377 -5.30 -0.90 -14.44
N ALA A 378 -5.11 -1.65 -15.52
CA ALA A 378 -5.05 -3.10 -15.47
C ALA A 378 -3.65 -3.60 -15.12
N ASP A 379 -3.57 -4.74 -14.46
CA ASP A 379 -2.32 -5.44 -14.14
C ASP A 379 -2.50 -6.95 -14.33
N LEU A 380 -1.57 -7.60 -14.99
CA LEU A 380 -1.60 -9.03 -15.32
C LEU A 380 -0.72 -9.90 -14.42
N ALA A 381 -0.07 -9.29 -13.41
CA ALA A 381 0.90 -9.97 -12.54
C ALA A 381 0.32 -11.20 -11.79
N PHE A 382 -1.00 -11.23 -11.56
CA PHE A 382 -1.67 -12.39 -10.98
C PHE A 382 -1.42 -13.66 -11.80
N PHE A 383 -1.62 -13.58 -13.13
CA PHE A 383 -1.54 -14.75 -14.03
C PHE A 383 -0.12 -15.29 -14.21
N THR A 384 0.90 -14.49 -13.88
CA THR A 384 2.32 -14.86 -13.95
C THR A 384 2.93 -15.10 -12.57
N HIS A 385 2.14 -14.98 -11.51
CA HIS A 385 2.61 -15.16 -10.14
C HIS A 385 2.92 -16.63 -9.87
N LYS A 386 4.03 -16.90 -9.15
CA LYS A 386 4.52 -18.26 -8.87
C LYS A 386 3.45 -19.19 -8.29
N ILE A 387 2.67 -18.74 -7.31
CA ILE A 387 1.60 -19.57 -6.69
C ILE A 387 0.53 -19.96 -7.72
N VAL A 388 0.16 -19.04 -8.62
CA VAL A 388 -0.83 -19.31 -9.67
C VAL A 388 -0.26 -20.29 -10.70
N LEU A 389 0.98 -20.07 -11.15
CA LEU A 389 1.66 -20.96 -12.09
C LEU A 389 1.87 -22.36 -11.48
N ASP A 390 2.21 -22.43 -10.20
CA ASP A 390 2.33 -23.70 -9.48
C ASP A 390 0.98 -24.44 -9.46
N ALA A 391 -0.11 -23.78 -9.07
CA ALA A 391 -1.45 -24.37 -9.07
C ALA A 391 -1.85 -24.86 -10.46
N VAL A 392 -1.58 -24.07 -11.52
CA VAL A 392 -1.77 -24.46 -12.92
C VAL A 392 -0.95 -25.71 -13.27
N ASP A 393 0.32 -25.77 -12.86
CA ASP A 393 1.17 -26.94 -13.10
C ASP A 393 0.68 -28.19 -12.34
N PHE A 394 0.20 -28.05 -11.10
CA PHE A 394 -0.42 -29.14 -10.35
C PHE A 394 -1.66 -29.70 -11.08
N LEU A 395 -2.57 -28.81 -11.48
CA LEU A 395 -3.78 -29.21 -12.21
C LEU A 395 -3.43 -29.91 -13.53
N ARG A 396 -2.53 -29.35 -14.33
CA ARG A 396 -2.10 -29.93 -15.61
C ARG A 396 -1.37 -31.28 -15.43
N PHE A 397 -0.57 -31.43 -14.36
CA PHE A 397 0.13 -32.68 -14.08
C PHE A 397 -0.84 -33.84 -13.79
N ALA A 398 -2.01 -33.54 -13.20
CA ALA A 398 -3.05 -34.53 -12.99
C ALA A 398 -3.56 -35.16 -14.29
N TYR A 399 -3.57 -34.41 -15.40
CA TYR A 399 -3.93 -34.93 -16.74
C TYR A 399 -2.75 -35.51 -17.52
N GLU A 400 -1.51 -35.13 -17.15
CA GLU A 400 -0.28 -35.54 -17.82
C GLU A 400 0.71 -36.18 -16.81
N PRO A 401 0.36 -37.27 -16.13
CA PRO A 401 1.13 -37.80 -14.99
C PRO A 401 2.49 -38.40 -15.36
N ALA A 402 2.81 -38.47 -16.65
CA ALA A 402 4.11 -38.88 -17.18
C ALA A 402 4.98 -37.71 -17.66
N ASN A 403 4.50 -36.46 -17.55
CA ASN A 403 5.23 -35.26 -17.96
C ASN A 403 6.37 -34.94 -16.99
N GLY A 404 7.60 -35.35 -17.35
CA GLY A 404 8.80 -35.20 -16.50
C GLY A 404 9.21 -33.76 -16.28
N GLU A 405 9.04 -32.89 -17.28
CA GLU A 405 9.38 -31.47 -17.14
C GLU A 405 8.51 -30.81 -16.08
N ARG A 406 7.20 -31.03 -16.14
CA ARG A 406 6.24 -30.52 -15.17
C ARG A 406 6.47 -31.09 -13.77
N PHE A 407 6.72 -32.41 -13.69
CA PHE A 407 7.03 -33.07 -12.43
C PHE A 407 8.27 -32.44 -11.74
N LEU A 408 9.32 -32.10 -12.50
CA LEU A 408 10.54 -31.51 -11.97
C LEU A 408 10.33 -30.08 -11.43
N ARG A 409 9.24 -29.39 -11.81
CA ARG A 409 8.83 -28.12 -11.21
C ARG A 409 8.01 -28.31 -9.92
N LEU A 410 7.45 -29.50 -9.69
CA LEU A 410 6.48 -29.77 -8.60
C LEU A 410 7.02 -30.63 -7.47
N TYR A 411 7.92 -31.60 -7.72
CA TYR A 411 8.28 -32.66 -6.78
C TYR A 411 8.69 -32.19 -5.39
N TYR A 412 9.36 -31.06 -5.26
CA TYR A 412 9.80 -30.49 -3.99
C TYR A 412 8.71 -29.71 -3.25
N LYS A 413 7.55 -29.52 -3.88
CA LYS A 413 6.37 -28.82 -3.35
C LYS A 413 5.31 -29.76 -2.77
N PHE A 414 5.58 -31.06 -2.78
CA PHE A 414 4.68 -32.06 -2.18
C PHE A 414 4.80 -32.16 -0.64
N GLY A 415 5.64 -31.35 -0.02
CA GLY A 415 5.92 -31.44 1.41
C GLY A 415 6.73 -32.68 1.79
N LEU A 416 7.34 -33.35 0.83
CA LEU A 416 8.17 -34.54 1.03
C LEU A 416 9.65 -34.25 0.78
N ALA A 417 10.54 -34.90 1.54
CA ALA A 417 11.98 -34.83 1.34
C ALA A 417 12.43 -35.72 0.15
N LEU A 418 12.00 -35.37 -1.07
CA LEU A 418 12.38 -36.04 -2.30
C LEU A 418 13.58 -35.36 -2.94
N SER A 419 14.70 -36.08 -3.16
CA SER A 419 15.88 -35.53 -3.80
C SER A 419 15.68 -35.35 -5.30
N ARG A 420 16.36 -34.34 -5.89
CA ARG A 420 16.36 -34.13 -7.35
C ARG A 420 16.83 -35.34 -8.14
N GLN A 421 17.82 -36.05 -7.62
CA GLN A 421 18.36 -37.24 -8.25
C GLN A 421 17.27 -38.34 -8.39
N ARG A 422 16.49 -38.57 -7.33
CA ARG A 422 15.38 -39.53 -7.35
C ARG A 422 14.24 -39.09 -8.26
N ALA A 423 13.94 -37.80 -8.27
CA ALA A 423 12.93 -37.22 -9.17
C ALA A 423 13.33 -37.44 -10.64
N LEU A 424 14.60 -37.18 -10.99
CA LEU A 424 15.13 -37.46 -12.35
C LEU A 424 15.12 -38.95 -12.71
N ALA A 425 15.49 -39.81 -11.79
CA ALA A 425 15.45 -41.28 -12.01
C ALA A 425 14.02 -41.76 -12.29
N ALA A 426 13.04 -41.26 -11.54
CA ALA A 426 11.62 -41.59 -11.75
C ALA A 426 11.09 -41.06 -13.09
N CYS A 427 11.47 -39.86 -13.51
CA CYS A 427 11.15 -39.34 -14.85
C CYS A 427 11.73 -40.26 -15.96
N GLY A 428 13.00 -40.66 -15.81
CA GLY A 428 13.64 -41.60 -16.74
C GLY A 428 12.98 -42.98 -16.75
N ALA A 429 12.51 -43.49 -15.61
CA ALA A 429 11.75 -44.74 -15.52
C ALA A 429 10.38 -44.60 -16.22
N SER A 430 9.64 -43.55 -15.93
CA SER A 430 8.35 -43.25 -16.56
C SER A 430 8.46 -43.14 -18.08
N ALA A 431 9.48 -42.47 -18.60
CA ALA A 431 9.72 -42.36 -20.04
C ALA A 431 9.96 -43.72 -20.72
N ARG A 432 10.54 -44.71 -20.02
CA ARG A 432 10.77 -46.05 -20.53
C ARG A 432 9.55 -46.96 -20.41
N THR A 433 8.79 -46.83 -19.35
CA THR A 433 7.69 -47.73 -19.00
C THR A 433 6.32 -47.26 -19.46
N GLY A 434 6.19 -45.94 -19.74
CA GLY A 434 4.90 -45.28 -20.01
C GLY A 434 4.01 -45.08 -18.77
N ARG A 435 4.49 -45.46 -17.58
CA ARG A 435 3.71 -45.31 -16.33
C ARG A 435 3.82 -43.92 -15.76
N PRO A 436 2.83 -43.49 -14.96
CA PRO A 436 2.90 -42.25 -14.18
C PRO A 436 4.15 -42.15 -13.31
N ILE A 437 4.76 -40.99 -13.24
CA ILE A 437 6.04 -40.75 -12.52
C ILE A 437 5.91 -41.06 -11.02
N LEU A 438 4.78 -40.70 -10.39
CA LEU A 438 4.52 -41.03 -8.99
C LEU A 438 4.40 -42.51 -8.73
N GLU A 439 3.86 -43.27 -9.68
CA GLU A 439 3.79 -44.74 -9.60
C GLU A 439 5.20 -45.38 -9.66
N GLU A 440 6.09 -44.84 -10.49
CA GLU A 440 7.48 -45.32 -10.53
C GLU A 440 8.20 -45.03 -9.21
N LEU A 441 7.98 -43.88 -8.57
CA LEU A 441 8.51 -43.56 -7.24
C LEU A 441 7.98 -44.49 -6.15
N ILE A 442 6.71 -44.88 -6.20
CA ILE A 442 6.09 -45.81 -5.25
C ILE A 442 6.68 -47.23 -5.42
N ARG A 443 6.94 -47.65 -6.65
CA ARG A 443 7.49 -48.98 -6.99
C ARG A 443 8.99 -49.06 -6.74
N ASP A 444 9.69 -47.95 -6.64
CA ASP A 444 11.13 -47.94 -6.40
C ASP A 444 11.47 -48.60 -5.04
N SER A 445 12.34 -49.63 -5.10
CA SER A 445 12.74 -50.40 -3.92
C SER A 445 13.45 -49.59 -2.83
N GLU A 446 14.10 -48.51 -3.22
CA GLU A 446 14.79 -47.57 -2.28
C GLU A 446 13.80 -46.64 -1.56
N THR A 447 12.52 -46.63 -1.96
CA THR A 447 11.50 -45.77 -1.31
C THR A 447 11.11 -46.36 0.04
N LYS A 448 11.44 -45.66 1.13
CA LYS A 448 11.09 -46.02 2.50
C LYS A 448 9.56 -46.10 2.69
N THR A 449 9.07 -47.05 3.50
CA THR A 449 7.65 -47.32 3.71
C THR A 449 6.82 -46.08 3.97
N ARG A 450 7.21 -45.24 4.92
CA ARG A 450 6.49 -44.00 5.24
C ARG A 450 6.40 -43.03 4.04
N MET A 451 7.47 -42.91 3.25
CA MET A 451 7.46 -42.07 2.04
C MET A 451 6.57 -42.67 0.96
N ARG A 452 6.54 -44.00 0.85
CA ARG A 452 5.69 -44.72 -0.09
C ARG A 452 4.21 -44.54 0.20
N GLU A 453 3.82 -44.55 1.47
CA GLU A 453 2.47 -44.24 1.92
C GLU A 453 2.09 -42.79 1.54
N SER A 454 2.91 -41.81 1.90
CA SER A 454 2.65 -40.39 1.55
C SER A 454 2.59 -40.16 0.04
N LEU A 455 3.49 -40.80 -0.74
CA LEU A 455 3.43 -40.75 -2.21
C LEU A 455 2.16 -41.40 -2.76
N GLY A 456 1.68 -42.48 -2.11
CA GLY A 456 0.41 -43.12 -2.42
C GLY A 456 -0.79 -42.21 -2.25
N ASP A 457 -0.85 -41.48 -1.15
CA ASP A 457 -1.91 -40.52 -0.86
C ASP A 457 -1.90 -39.36 -1.88
N ILE A 458 -0.71 -38.81 -2.17
CA ILE A 458 -0.53 -37.74 -3.17
C ILE A 458 -0.95 -38.26 -4.56
N TYR A 459 -0.53 -39.48 -4.95
CA TYR A 459 -0.91 -40.08 -6.23
C TYR A 459 -2.41 -40.32 -6.34
N ALA A 460 -3.05 -40.76 -5.25
CA ALA A 460 -4.50 -40.90 -5.19
C ALA A 460 -5.21 -39.57 -5.37
N ALA A 461 -4.70 -38.48 -4.77
CA ALA A 461 -5.23 -37.16 -4.97
C ALA A 461 -5.13 -36.70 -6.43
N PHE A 462 -3.96 -36.86 -7.08
CA PHE A 462 -3.78 -36.54 -8.50
C PHE A 462 -4.73 -37.31 -9.40
N LYS A 463 -4.97 -38.59 -9.13
CA LYS A 463 -5.91 -39.46 -9.92
C LYS A 463 -7.35 -38.99 -9.81
N ARG A 464 -7.74 -38.36 -8.73
CA ARG A 464 -9.11 -37.82 -8.51
C ARG A 464 -9.34 -36.51 -9.23
N ILE A 465 -8.33 -35.61 -9.33
CA ILE A 465 -8.46 -34.27 -9.90
C ILE A 465 -9.21 -34.24 -11.25
N PRO A 466 -8.94 -35.11 -12.24
CA PRO A 466 -9.67 -35.13 -13.51
C PRO A 466 -11.18 -35.38 -13.41
N GLN A 467 -11.64 -35.92 -12.27
CA GLN A 467 -13.04 -36.33 -12.04
C GLN A 467 -13.78 -35.29 -11.16
N LEU A 468 -13.08 -34.29 -10.64
CA LEU A 468 -13.62 -33.26 -9.73
C LEU A 468 -14.03 -32.02 -10.51
N ASN A 469 -14.96 -31.22 -9.93
CA ASN A 469 -15.13 -29.83 -10.35
C ASN A 469 -13.87 -29.02 -10.05
N ALA A 470 -13.77 -27.81 -10.59
CA ALA A 470 -12.52 -27.03 -10.47
C ALA A 470 -12.21 -26.60 -9.03
N ALA A 471 -13.22 -26.30 -8.22
CA ALA A 471 -13.02 -25.92 -6.81
C ALA A 471 -12.49 -27.10 -5.98
N ASP A 472 -13.11 -28.26 -6.09
CA ASP A 472 -12.64 -29.49 -5.43
C ASP A 472 -11.26 -29.94 -5.94
N ALA A 473 -10.96 -29.68 -7.24
CA ALA A 473 -9.65 -29.98 -7.81
C ALA A 473 -8.55 -29.08 -7.20
N LEU A 474 -8.81 -27.79 -6.97
CA LEU A 474 -7.88 -26.91 -6.27
C LEU A 474 -7.74 -27.26 -4.78
N ASP A 475 -8.83 -27.64 -4.12
CA ASP A 475 -8.78 -28.16 -2.76
C ASP A 475 -7.90 -29.42 -2.67
N ALA A 476 -8.04 -30.34 -3.64
CA ALA A 476 -7.17 -31.51 -3.73
C ALA A 476 -5.69 -31.15 -3.96
N VAL A 477 -5.39 -30.10 -4.74
CA VAL A 477 -4.04 -29.55 -4.87
C VAL A 477 -3.53 -29.02 -3.55
N ARG A 478 -4.34 -28.21 -2.86
CA ARG A 478 -3.96 -27.54 -1.59
C ARG A 478 -3.72 -28.54 -0.47
N HIS A 479 -4.64 -29.47 -0.28
CA HIS A 479 -4.64 -30.40 0.86
C HIS A 479 -4.13 -31.80 0.49
N GLY A 480 -4.58 -32.36 -0.63
CA GLY A 480 -4.24 -33.72 -1.05
C GLY A 480 -2.85 -33.90 -1.66
N CYS A 481 -2.40 -32.92 -2.46
CA CYS A 481 -1.08 -32.97 -3.10
C CYS A 481 0.04 -32.32 -2.26
N GLY A 482 -0.25 -31.81 -1.05
CA GLY A 482 0.74 -31.26 -0.13
C GLY A 482 1.16 -29.81 -0.39
N TYR A 483 0.58 -29.13 -1.39
CA TYR A 483 0.99 -27.78 -1.77
C TYR A 483 0.71 -26.74 -0.67
N GLY A 484 -0.43 -26.83 0.01
CA GLY A 484 -0.76 -25.96 1.14
C GLY A 484 0.24 -26.06 2.30
N ALA A 485 0.68 -27.30 2.62
CA ALA A 485 1.72 -27.51 3.63
C ALA A 485 3.07 -26.88 3.22
N TYR A 486 3.43 -27.00 1.93
CA TYR A 486 4.63 -26.33 1.38
C TYR A 486 4.55 -24.81 1.49
N LEU A 487 3.42 -24.19 1.11
CA LEU A 487 3.23 -22.75 1.22
C LEU A 487 3.34 -22.28 2.67
N ASN A 488 2.68 -22.97 3.60
CA ASN A 488 2.73 -22.65 5.04
C ASN A 488 4.16 -22.77 5.60
N GLN A 489 4.88 -23.84 5.22
CA GLN A 489 6.28 -24.05 5.65
C GLN A 489 7.21 -22.92 5.15
N LYS A 490 6.91 -22.38 3.97
CA LYS A 490 7.67 -21.26 3.38
C LYS A 490 7.18 -19.90 3.83
N GLY A 491 6.12 -19.80 4.63
CA GLY A 491 5.52 -18.53 5.03
C GLY A 491 4.94 -17.71 3.87
N MET A 492 4.58 -18.38 2.76
CA MET A 492 4.08 -17.68 1.56
C MET A 492 2.61 -17.28 1.73
N ASP A 493 2.27 -16.08 1.25
CA ASP A 493 0.90 -15.59 1.22
C ASP A 493 -0.01 -16.43 0.32
N THR A 494 -1.09 -16.96 0.88
CA THR A 494 -2.07 -17.81 0.17
C THR A 494 -3.23 -17.00 -0.45
N GLY A 495 -3.22 -15.69 -0.37
CA GLY A 495 -4.31 -14.83 -0.88
C GLY A 495 -4.62 -15.06 -2.35
N LYS A 496 -3.59 -15.30 -3.19
CA LYS A 496 -3.77 -15.58 -4.61
C LYS A 496 -4.41 -16.96 -4.88
N LEU A 497 -4.13 -17.93 -4.02
CA LEU A 497 -4.80 -19.24 -4.11
C LEU A 497 -6.29 -19.11 -3.78
N ALA A 498 -6.64 -18.29 -2.78
CA ALA A 498 -8.05 -18.01 -2.46
C ALA A 498 -8.81 -17.34 -3.63
N ILE A 499 -8.15 -16.44 -4.38
CA ILE A 499 -8.76 -15.88 -5.61
C ILE A 499 -8.96 -16.96 -6.68
N LEU A 500 -8.00 -17.87 -6.87
CA LEU A 500 -8.18 -19.01 -7.78
C LEU A 500 -9.34 -19.89 -7.37
N GLU A 501 -9.51 -20.17 -6.07
CA GLU A 501 -10.62 -20.95 -5.52
C GLU A 501 -11.96 -20.26 -5.83
N MET A 502 -12.08 -18.95 -5.66
CA MET A 502 -13.30 -18.20 -6.03
C MET A 502 -13.61 -18.27 -7.53
N LEU A 503 -12.60 -18.16 -8.40
CA LEU A 503 -12.77 -18.31 -9.85
C LEU A 503 -13.18 -19.74 -10.23
N ALA A 504 -12.65 -20.74 -9.52
CA ALA A 504 -12.92 -22.15 -9.75
C ALA A 504 -14.36 -22.56 -9.42
N GLU A 505 -15.04 -21.87 -8.48
CA GLU A 505 -16.44 -22.14 -8.12
C GLU A 505 -17.39 -22.08 -9.33
N GLN A 506 -17.04 -21.27 -10.35
CA GLN A 506 -17.83 -21.09 -11.55
C GLN A 506 -17.48 -22.08 -12.68
N GLU A 507 -16.50 -22.98 -12.47
CA GLU A 507 -15.98 -23.86 -13.52
C GLU A 507 -16.29 -25.35 -13.27
N PRO A 508 -16.76 -26.08 -14.29
CA PRO A 508 -17.18 -27.46 -14.12
C PRO A 508 -16.01 -28.43 -13.89
N ASN A 509 -14.80 -28.09 -14.28
CA ASN A 509 -13.60 -28.89 -14.09
C ASN A 509 -12.32 -28.06 -14.22
N ALA A 510 -11.18 -28.67 -13.85
CA ALA A 510 -9.89 -27.99 -13.84
C ALA A 510 -9.45 -27.49 -15.24
N LEU A 511 -9.73 -28.20 -16.33
CA LEU A 511 -9.35 -27.76 -17.68
C LEU A 511 -10.08 -26.48 -18.07
N ARG A 512 -11.38 -26.40 -17.79
CA ARG A 512 -12.15 -25.18 -18.03
C ARG A 512 -11.67 -23.99 -17.19
N LEU A 513 -11.24 -24.24 -15.95
CA LEU A 513 -10.59 -23.18 -15.16
C LEU A 513 -9.30 -22.69 -15.83
N LEU A 514 -8.46 -23.58 -16.34
CA LEU A 514 -7.24 -23.20 -17.04
C LEU A 514 -7.52 -22.37 -18.30
N ASP A 515 -8.49 -22.78 -19.10
CA ASP A 515 -8.95 -22.01 -20.27
C ASP A 515 -9.47 -20.63 -19.84
N ARG A 516 -10.28 -20.59 -18.76
CA ARG A 516 -10.88 -19.34 -18.26
C ARG A 516 -9.83 -18.36 -17.74
N LEU A 517 -8.79 -18.82 -17.09
CA LEU A 517 -7.68 -17.97 -16.65
C LEU A 517 -7.00 -17.28 -17.84
N GLU A 518 -6.79 -18.00 -18.94
CA GLU A 518 -6.20 -17.43 -20.15
C GLU A 518 -7.18 -16.46 -20.84
N GLU A 519 -8.47 -16.79 -20.93
CA GLU A 519 -9.51 -15.88 -21.43
C GLU A 519 -9.53 -14.55 -20.63
N LEU A 520 -9.56 -14.64 -19.28
CA LEU A 520 -9.54 -13.46 -18.41
C LEU A 520 -8.27 -12.62 -18.61
N ARG A 521 -7.11 -13.26 -18.74
CA ARG A 521 -5.85 -12.58 -19.02
C ARG A 521 -5.94 -11.77 -20.31
N MET A 522 -6.48 -12.34 -21.37
CA MET A 522 -6.67 -11.68 -22.67
C MET A 522 -7.69 -10.54 -22.61
N LEU A 523 -8.83 -10.76 -21.93
CA LEU A 523 -9.88 -9.76 -21.77
C LEU A 523 -9.38 -8.52 -20.99
N ILE A 524 -8.65 -8.74 -19.90
CA ILE A 524 -8.10 -7.65 -19.09
C ILE A 524 -7.04 -6.89 -19.88
N ALA A 525 -6.18 -7.58 -20.63
CA ALA A 525 -5.18 -6.95 -21.50
C ALA A 525 -5.85 -6.07 -22.58
N ALA A 526 -6.94 -6.55 -23.19
CA ALA A 526 -7.66 -5.81 -24.21
C ALA A 526 -8.38 -4.56 -23.66
N LYS A 527 -8.81 -4.58 -22.39
CA LYS A 527 -9.49 -3.45 -21.72
C LYS A 527 -8.56 -2.46 -21.02
N ALA A 528 -7.26 -2.75 -20.95
CA ALA A 528 -6.28 -1.96 -20.21
C ALA A 528 -6.18 -0.49 -20.67
N ASP A 529 -6.40 -0.23 -21.96
CA ASP A 529 -6.22 1.08 -22.60
C ASP A 529 -7.53 1.73 -23.07
N VAL A 530 -8.69 1.13 -22.74
CA VAL A 530 -9.99 1.65 -23.20
C VAL A 530 -10.46 2.77 -22.27
N ASN A 531 -10.38 4.01 -22.76
CA ASN A 531 -11.00 5.15 -22.09
C ASN A 531 -12.53 5.11 -22.35
N SER A 532 -13.29 4.56 -21.42
CA SER A 532 -14.75 4.44 -21.53
C SER A 532 -15.42 5.31 -20.46
N ASP A 533 -16.60 5.87 -20.80
CA ASP A 533 -17.42 6.67 -19.87
C ASP A 533 -18.27 5.81 -18.92
N VAL A 534 -17.93 4.53 -18.77
CA VAL A 534 -18.63 3.63 -17.85
C VAL A 534 -18.49 4.13 -16.42
N PRO A 535 -19.61 4.37 -15.70
CA PRO A 535 -19.55 4.97 -14.36
C PRO A 535 -19.10 3.98 -13.27
N PHE A 536 -19.04 2.67 -13.55
CA PHE A 536 -18.56 1.65 -12.61
C PHE A 536 -17.08 1.38 -12.81
N VAL A 537 -16.28 1.87 -11.86
CA VAL A 537 -14.81 1.94 -11.95
C VAL A 537 -14.15 0.95 -11.02
N LEU A 538 -13.27 0.11 -11.53
CA LEU A 538 -12.41 -0.77 -10.75
C LEU A 538 -11.01 -0.18 -10.65
N SER A 539 -10.51 0.05 -9.44
CA SER A 539 -9.21 0.69 -9.23
C SER A 539 -8.52 0.19 -7.97
N THR A 540 -7.19 0.04 -8.02
CA THR A 540 -6.45 -0.04 -6.76
C THR A 540 -6.54 1.30 -6.02
N ILE A 541 -6.46 1.26 -4.70
CA ILE A 541 -6.41 2.47 -3.87
C ILE A 541 -5.24 3.37 -4.31
N HIS A 542 -4.09 2.79 -4.64
CA HIS A 542 -2.93 3.54 -5.14
C HIS A 542 -3.21 4.30 -6.44
N SER A 543 -3.91 3.66 -7.39
CA SER A 543 -4.25 4.29 -8.67
C SER A 543 -5.37 5.31 -8.56
N SER A 544 -6.12 5.30 -7.47
CA SER A 544 -7.18 6.28 -7.16
C SER A 544 -6.65 7.55 -6.49
N LYS A 545 -5.38 7.59 -6.07
CA LYS A 545 -4.79 8.77 -5.45
C LYS A 545 -4.87 9.98 -6.38
N GLY A 546 -5.26 11.12 -5.84
CA GLY A 546 -5.52 12.35 -6.62
C GLY A 546 -6.90 12.41 -7.29
N LEU A 547 -7.61 11.28 -7.40
CA LEU A 547 -8.96 11.20 -7.95
C LEU A 547 -10.02 11.32 -6.86
N GLU A 548 -11.27 11.47 -7.28
CA GLU A 548 -12.44 11.53 -6.40
C GLU A 548 -13.65 10.98 -7.14
N TYR A 549 -14.57 10.37 -6.41
CA TYR A 549 -15.73 9.67 -6.95
C TYR A 549 -16.95 9.97 -6.10
N ASP A 550 -18.14 9.96 -6.71
CA ASP A 550 -19.37 10.21 -5.97
C ASP A 550 -19.60 9.16 -4.89
N ARG A 551 -19.36 7.90 -5.23
CA ARG A 551 -19.48 6.75 -4.35
C ARG A 551 -18.22 5.89 -4.39
N VAL A 552 -17.76 5.46 -3.22
CA VAL A 552 -16.64 4.54 -3.06
C VAL A 552 -17.09 3.29 -2.31
N VAL A 553 -16.68 2.14 -2.79
CA VAL A 553 -16.87 0.84 -2.13
C VAL A 553 -15.51 0.23 -1.89
N LEU A 554 -15.19 -0.13 -0.64
CA LEU A 554 -13.93 -0.78 -0.29
C LEU A 554 -14.09 -2.30 -0.39
N LEU A 555 -13.35 -2.92 -1.31
CA LEU A 555 -13.34 -4.36 -1.54
C LEU A 555 -12.15 -4.98 -0.81
N ASP A 556 -12.36 -6.12 -0.17
CA ASP A 556 -11.35 -6.91 0.54
C ASP A 556 -10.60 -6.14 1.64
N ALA A 557 -11.33 -5.32 2.40
CA ALA A 557 -10.78 -4.66 3.58
C ALA A 557 -10.76 -5.61 4.78
N PHE A 558 -9.89 -6.65 4.75
CA PHE A 558 -9.74 -7.68 5.81
C PHE A 558 -8.33 -7.72 6.34
N ASP A 559 -8.16 -8.19 7.57
CA ASP A 559 -6.85 -8.52 8.11
C ASP A 559 -6.19 -9.62 7.25
N GLY A 560 -4.93 -9.39 6.84
CA GLY A 560 -4.22 -10.19 5.85
C GLY A 560 -4.24 -9.61 4.43
N VAL A 561 -5.13 -8.63 4.15
CA VAL A 561 -5.17 -7.89 2.87
C VAL A 561 -5.00 -6.39 3.13
N LEU A 562 -5.89 -5.79 3.95
CA LEU A 562 -5.83 -4.39 4.35
C LEU A 562 -6.40 -4.21 5.77
N PRO A 563 -5.54 -4.19 6.79
CA PRO A 563 -4.07 -4.24 6.72
C PRO A 563 -3.54 -5.62 6.32
N ALA A 564 -2.37 -5.65 5.68
CA ALA A 564 -1.67 -6.88 5.34
C ALA A 564 -1.28 -7.68 6.59
N LYS A 565 -0.98 -6.97 7.69
CA LYS A 565 -0.64 -7.55 8.99
C LYS A 565 -1.27 -6.72 10.10
N PRO A 566 -2.14 -7.28 10.96
CA PRO A 566 -2.72 -6.54 12.08
C PRO A 566 -1.65 -6.06 13.08
N GLU A 567 -1.87 -4.92 13.73
CA GLU A 567 -0.90 -4.30 14.65
C GLU A 567 -0.39 -5.25 15.74
N ILE A 568 -1.26 -6.08 16.28
CA ILE A 568 -0.91 -7.08 17.32
C ILE A 568 0.11 -8.12 16.81
N CYS A 569 0.22 -8.30 15.50
CA CYS A 569 1.16 -9.22 14.87
C CYS A 569 2.47 -8.54 14.45
N CYS A 570 2.56 -7.19 14.55
CA CYS A 570 3.75 -6.42 14.17
C CYS A 570 4.83 -6.59 15.25
N ARG A 571 5.86 -7.38 14.93
CA ARG A 571 6.94 -7.72 15.88
C ARG A 571 8.25 -7.00 15.59
N ILE A 572 8.43 -6.50 14.39
CA ILE A 572 9.62 -5.80 13.93
C ILE A 572 9.27 -4.39 13.41
N PRO A 573 10.23 -3.47 13.33
CA PRO A 573 9.98 -2.10 12.85
C PRO A 573 9.34 -2.03 11.46
N GLU A 574 9.73 -2.93 10.55
CA GLU A 574 9.17 -3.05 9.20
C GLU A 574 7.68 -3.33 9.21
N ASP A 575 7.23 -4.30 10.00
CA ASP A 575 5.82 -4.61 10.17
C ASP A 575 5.03 -3.38 10.61
N THR A 576 5.59 -2.63 11.58
CA THR A 576 4.96 -1.41 12.09
C THR A 576 4.90 -0.33 11.01
N ARG A 577 5.95 -0.17 10.21
CA ARG A 577 5.97 0.77 9.06
C ARG A 577 4.94 0.39 8.01
N GLN A 578 4.84 -0.90 7.68
CA GLN A 578 3.85 -1.40 6.73
C GLN A 578 2.43 -1.21 7.25
N TYR A 579 2.18 -1.50 8.52
CA TYR A 579 0.87 -1.28 9.14
C TYR A 579 0.45 0.21 9.11
N GLU A 580 1.38 1.12 9.39
CA GLU A 580 1.12 2.57 9.30
C GLU A 580 0.90 3.02 7.84
N GLU A 581 1.58 2.39 6.87
CA GLU A 581 1.34 2.66 5.45
C GLU A 581 -0.03 2.14 5.01
N ASP A 582 -0.43 0.94 5.44
CA ASP A 582 -1.76 0.39 5.19
C ASP A 582 -2.87 1.24 5.83
N ARG A 583 -2.62 1.82 7.03
CA ARG A 583 -3.52 2.79 7.64
C ARG A 583 -3.69 4.04 6.77
N ARG A 584 -2.60 4.61 6.28
CA ARG A 584 -2.67 5.74 5.34
C ARG A 584 -3.37 5.36 4.04
N LEU A 585 -3.15 4.14 3.55
CA LEU A 585 -3.81 3.65 2.36
C LEU A 585 -5.33 3.55 2.55
N PHE A 586 -5.78 3.01 3.67
CA PHE A 586 -7.20 2.94 4.01
C PHE A 586 -7.80 4.35 4.16
N TYR A 587 -7.10 5.27 4.83
CA TYR A 587 -7.49 6.68 4.94
C TYR A 587 -7.60 7.36 3.56
N VAL A 588 -6.63 7.14 2.67
CA VAL A 588 -6.71 7.63 1.29
C VAL A 588 -7.96 7.09 0.60
N ALA A 589 -8.26 5.80 0.74
CA ALA A 589 -9.44 5.20 0.12
C ALA A 589 -10.74 5.83 0.63
N MET A 590 -10.89 6.04 1.96
CA MET A 590 -12.07 6.71 2.53
C MET A 590 -12.25 8.12 1.94
N THR A 591 -11.17 8.88 1.83
CA THR A 591 -11.18 10.29 1.38
C THR A 591 -11.31 10.45 -0.14
N ARG A 592 -11.46 9.36 -0.90
CA ARG A 592 -11.82 9.42 -2.33
C ARG A 592 -13.30 9.64 -2.55
N ALA A 593 -14.15 9.30 -1.57
CA ALA A 593 -15.58 9.45 -1.66
C ALA A 593 -16.01 10.91 -1.46
N ARG A 594 -16.91 11.40 -2.33
CA ARG A 594 -17.58 12.70 -2.18
C ARG A 594 -18.81 12.56 -1.29
N HIS A 595 -19.71 11.64 -1.64
CA HIS A 595 -21.06 11.57 -1.06
C HIS A 595 -21.30 10.30 -0.26
N LYS A 596 -20.79 9.16 -0.72
CA LYS A 596 -21.11 7.86 -0.10
C LYS A 596 -19.90 6.96 -0.01
N LEU A 597 -19.68 6.38 1.17
CA LEU A 597 -18.68 5.35 1.43
C LEU A 597 -19.38 4.07 1.87
N VAL A 598 -19.04 2.95 1.24
CA VAL A 598 -19.52 1.60 1.61
C VAL A 598 -18.33 0.75 2.04
N VAL A 599 -18.47 0.09 3.18
CA VAL A 599 -17.44 -0.78 3.76
C VAL A 599 -18.08 -2.11 4.15
N PHE A 600 -17.41 -3.22 3.85
CA PHE A 600 -17.87 -4.55 4.25
C PHE A 600 -17.30 -4.95 5.61
N ASP A 601 -18.17 -5.41 6.51
CA ASP A 601 -17.83 -6.04 7.78
C ASP A 601 -18.07 -7.56 7.64
N CYS A 602 -17.00 -8.31 7.41
CA CYS A 602 -17.06 -9.75 7.15
C CYS A 602 -16.85 -10.55 8.44
N LYS A 603 -17.81 -11.40 8.79
CA LYS A 603 -17.77 -12.18 10.02
C LYS A 603 -16.62 -13.21 10.05
N THR A 604 -16.36 -13.88 8.92
CA THR A 604 -15.29 -14.90 8.83
C THR A 604 -13.91 -14.30 8.62
N MET A 605 -13.83 -13.07 8.10
CA MET A 605 -12.59 -12.35 7.82
C MET A 605 -12.68 -10.91 8.36
N PRO A 606 -12.57 -10.70 9.68
CA PRO A 606 -12.70 -9.38 10.29
C PRO A 606 -11.51 -8.48 9.89
N SER A 607 -11.70 -7.17 9.99
CA SER A 607 -10.63 -6.18 9.84
C SER A 607 -10.57 -5.25 11.03
N VAL A 608 -9.38 -5.08 11.60
CA VAL A 608 -9.16 -4.09 12.67
C VAL A 608 -9.48 -2.67 12.17
N PHE A 609 -9.22 -2.36 10.91
CA PHE A 609 -9.52 -1.04 10.34
C PHE A 609 -11.02 -0.81 10.18
N VAL A 610 -11.75 -1.81 9.70
CA VAL A 610 -13.21 -1.74 9.58
C VAL A 610 -13.86 -1.60 10.95
N GLN A 611 -13.39 -2.37 11.94
CA GLN A 611 -13.88 -2.26 13.32
C GLN A 611 -13.59 -0.89 13.95
N GLU A 612 -12.46 -0.26 13.62
CA GLU A 612 -12.16 1.11 14.04
C GLU A 612 -13.11 2.13 13.42
N VAL A 613 -13.46 1.97 12.14
CA VAL A 613 -14.45 2.82 11.48
C VAL A 613 -15.82 2.67 12.17
N ILE A 614 -16.32 1.44 12.32
CA ILE A 614 -17.59 1.15 12.99
C ILE A 614 -17.62 1.73 14.41
N PHE A 615 -16.54 1.54 15.15
CA PHE A 615 -16.40 2.09 16.51
C PHE A 615 -16.55 3.61 16.56
N ASN A 616 -16.13 4.32 15.54
CA ASN A 616 -16.15 5.78 15.50
C ASN A 616 -17.43 6.37 14.88
N LEU A 617 -18.34 5.54 14.34
CA LEU A 617 -19.61 6.01 13.82
C LEU A 617 -20.50 6.62 14.93
N PRO A 618 -21.32 7.66 14.61
CA PRO A 618 -22.19 8.33 15.58
C PRO A 618 -23.12 7.37 16.29
N GLU A 619 -23.73 6.43 15.57
CA GLU A 619 -24.63 5.41 16.11
C GLU A 619 -23.97 4.54 17.18
N SER A 620 -22.79 4.02 16.86
CA SER A 620 -22.00 3.21 17.82
C SER A 620 -21.50 4.01 19.02
N ARG A 621 -21.25 5.32 18.84
CA ARG A 621 -20.94 6.22 19.96
C ARG A 621 -22.15 6.43 20.86
N ALA A 622 -23.32 6.68 20.27
CA ALA A 622 -24.58 6.85 21.00
C ALA A 622 -24.93 5.59 21.78
N GLU A 623 -24.83 4.40 21.17
CA GLU A 623 -25.06 3.11 21.84
C GLU A 623 -24.12 2.91 23.04
N ARG A 624 -22.82 3.27 22.88
CA ARG A 624 -21.85 3.19 24.00
C ARG A 624 -22.13 4.18 25.11
N GLU A 625 -22.51 5.41 24.78
CA GLU A 625 -22.88 6.40 25.79
C GLU A 625 -24.15 5.98 26.53
N LEU A 626 -25.13 5.41 25.83
CA LEU A 626 -26.32 4.80 26.46
C LEU A 626 -25.95 3.63 27.37
N ALA A 627 -25.10 2.72 26.87
CA ALA A 627 -24.62 1.59 27.66
C ALA A 627 -23.81 2.03 28.91
N LYS A 628 -22.98 3.06 28.79
CA LYS A 628 -22.27 3.68 29.93
C LYS A 628 -23.24 4.33 30.89
N ALA A 629 -24.23 5.08 30.38
CA ALA A 629 -25.25 5.72 31.21
C ALA A 629 -26.07 4.65 31.97
N GLU A 630 -26.44 3.56 31.31
CA GLU A 630 -27.17 2.43 31.92
C GLU A 630 -26.29 1.71 32.95
N THR A 631 -25.03 1.44 32.63
CA THR A 631 -24.05 0.87 33.56
C THR A 631 -23.86 1.80 34.77
N ASN A 632 -23.73 3.11 34.59
CA ASN A 632 -23.63 4.08 35.67
C ASN A 632 -24.93 4.16 36.51
N ARG A 633 -26.09 3.98 35.85
CA ARG A 633 -27.39 3.91 36.54
C ARG A 633 -27.50 2.65 37.39
N VAL A 634 -27.10 1.49 36.83
CA VAL A 634 -27.08 0.20 37.55
C VAL A 634 -26.08 0.22 38.73
N LEU A 635 -24.92 0.87 38.52
CA LEU A 635 -23.89 1.02 39.57
C LEU A 635 -24.17 2.16 40.57
N GLY A 636 -25.33 2.86 40.45
CA GLY A 636 -25.73 3.94 41.39
C GLY A 636 -24.84 5.19 41.28
N ARG A 637 -24.08 5.38 40.17
CA ARG A 637 -23.13 6.49 40.02
C ARG A 637 -23.75 7.80 39.51
N ASN A 638 -25.05 7.86 39.27
CA ASN A 638 -25.77 9.10 38.92
C ASN A 638 -26.25 9.88 40.16
N LYS A 639 -25.32 10.26 41.03
CA LYS A 639 -25.55 11.41 41.94
C LYS A 639 -24.57 12.52 41.56
N PRO A 640 -25.02 13.82 41.52
CA PRO A 640 -24.08 14.90 41.35
C PRO A 640 -23.07 14.83 42.50
N ALA A 641 -21.78 14.98 42.14
CA ALA A 641 -20.67 14.83 43.06
C ALA A 641 -20.77 15.89 44.20
N ALA A 642 -21.30 15.46 45.33
CA ALA A 642 -20.79 15.95 46.60
C ALA A 642 -19.43 15.25 46.78
N ALA A 643 -18.36 16.02 47.01
CA ALA A 643 -17.04 15.50 47.26
C ALA A 643 -17.11 14.46 48.42
N GLY A 644 -17.09 13.19 48.02
CA GLY A 644 -17.00 12.05 48.94
C GLY A 644 -15.54 11.77 49.27
N PRO A 645 -15.25 11.12 50.39
CA PRO A 645 -13.88 10.83 50.79
C PRO A 645 -13.15 10.00 49.76
N ALA A 646 -11.88 10.32 49.53
CA ALA A 646 -10.99 9.63 48.63
C ALA A 646 -11.07 8.10 48.90
N LEU A 647 -11.28 7.31 47.83
CA LEU A 647 -11.20 5.87 47.91
C LEU A 647 -9.85 5.47 48.51
N PRO A 648 -9.80 4.46 49.39
CA PRO A 648 -8.52 4.02 49.91
C PRO A 648 -7.59 3.60 48.75
N PRO A 649 -6.29 3.87 48.87
CA PRO A 649 -5.35 3.47 47.86
C PRO A 649 -5.46 1.96 47.62
N VAL A 650 -5.50 1.56 46.34
CA VAL A 650 -5.47 0.13 45.99
C VAL A 650 -4.17 -0.45 46.49
N ASP A 651 -4.22 -1.48 47.29
CA ASP A 651 -3.05 -2.25 47.65
C ASP A 651 -2.56 -3.03 46.45
N VAL A 652 -1.59 -2.43 45.72
CA VAL A 652 -1.02 -3.00 44.50
C VAL A 652 -0.42 -4.38 44.79
N ALA A 653 0.13 -4.60 45.97
CA ALA A 653 0.71 -5.89 46.37
C ALA A 653 -0.37 -6.97 46.52
N ALA A 654 -1.57 -6.62 46.98
CA ALA A 654 -2.69 -7.54 47.07
C ALA A 654 -3.21 -7.94 45.69
N VAL A 655 -3.43 -6.96 44.78
CA VAL A 655 -4.05 -7.19 43.45
C VAL A 655 -3.04 -7.66 42.37
N THR A 656 -1.75 -7.72 42.67
CA THR A 656 -0.71 -8.27 41.75
C THR A 656 -0.14 -9.60 42.24
N ARG A 657 -0.54 -10.10 43.39
CA ARG A 657 -0.07 -11.39 43.93
C ARG A 657 -0.63 -12.54 43.08
N VAL A 658 0.24 -13.40 42.57
CA VAL A 658 -0.15 -14.61 41.83
C VAL A 658 -1.08 -15.48 42.71
N GLY A 659 -2.23 -15.87 42.14
CA GLY A 659 -3.30 -16.57 42.81
C GLY A 659 -4.34 -15.65 43.48
N ALA A 660 -4.17 -14.34 43.52
CA ALA A 660 -5.16 -13.41 44.07
C ALA A 660 -6.42 -13.40 43.19
N ALA A 661 -7.58 -13.45 43.84
CA ALA A 661 -8.86 -13.24 43.17
C ALA A 661 -9.13 -11.74 43.08
N VAL A 662 -9.34 -11.27 41.84
CA VAL A 662 -9.51 -9.84 41.59
C VAL A 662 -10.77 -9.56 40.75
N GLN A 663 -11.31 -8.36 40.91
CA GLN A 663 -12.44 -7.86 40.11
C GLN A 663 -11.98 -6.75 39.21
N HIS A 664 -12.43 -6.77 37.95
CA HIS A 664 -12.24 -5.70 36.98
C HIS A 664 -13.60 -5.16 36.52
N ALA A 665 -13.71 -3.84 36.35
CA ALA A 665 -15.00 -3.21 36.02
C ALA A 665 -15.61 -3.70 34.68
N VAL A 666 -14.77 -4.08 33.74
CA VAL A 666 -15.19 -4.49 32.36
C VAL A 666 -15.12 -6.01 32.18
N PHE A 667 -14.11 -6.66 32.76
CA PHE A 667 -13.84 -8.09 32.53
C PHE A 667 -14.41 -9.02 33.59
N GLY A 668 -14.97 -8.46 34.67
CA GLY A 668 -15.55 -9.23 35.76
C GLY A 668 -14.51 -9.82 36.71
N ARG A 669 -14.84 -10.99 37.31
CA ARG A 669 -13.96 -11.71 38.24
C ARG A 669 -12.86 -12.44 37.50
N GLY A 670 -11.64 -12.38 38.04
CA GLY A 670 -10.48 -13.08 37.50
C GLY A 670 -9.51 -13.50 38.62
N VAL A 671 -8.50 -14.28 38.21
CA VAL A 671 -7.42 -14.72 39.08
C VAL A 671 -6.10 -14.27 38.46
N VAL A 672 -5.22 -13.71 39.26
CA VAL A 672 -3.88 -13.32 38.81
C VAL A 672 -3.05 -14.57 38.55
N THR A 673 -2.61 -14.78 37.31
CA THR A 673 -1.83 -15.95 36.93
C THR A 673 -0.33 -15.67 36.88
N GLU A 674 0.08 -14.41 36.64
CA GLU A 674 1.49 -14.05 36.54
C GLU A 674 1.68 -12.57 36.91
N PHE A 675 2.84 -12.24 37.50
CA PHE A 675 3.30 -10.86 37.69
C PHE A 675 4.82 -10.78 37.45
N ASP A 676 5.24 -9.97 36.50
CA ASP A 676 6.65 -9.81 36.07
C ASP A 676 7.34 -8.56 36.68
N GLY A 677 6.71 -7.93 37.69
CA GLY A 677 7.17 -6.68 38.29
C GLY A 677 6.67 -5.41 37.60
N ARG A 678 6.22 -5.50 36.36
CA ARG A 678 5.63 -4.40 35.61
C ARG A 678 4.21 -4.70 35.14
N PHE A 679 3.95 -5.92 34.68
CA PHE A 679 2.65 -6.31 34.16
C PHE A 679 2.04 -7.44 35.01
N VAL A 680 0.76 -7.32 35.28
CA VAL A 680 -0.04 -8.36 35.91
C VAL A 680 -0.91 -9.05 34.88
N THR A 681 -0.80 -10.38 34.79
CA THR A 681 -1.61 -11.22 33.91
C THR A 681 -2.77 -11.78 34.73
N VAL A 682 -3.99 -11.54 34.27
CA VAL A 682 -5.23 -11.97 34.95
C VAL A 682 -6.05 -12.83 33.99
N GLU A 683 -6.45 -13.99 34.46
CA GLU A 683 -7.40 -14.87 33.78
C GLU A 683 -8.81 -14.57 34.30
N PHE A 684 -9.66 -14.02 33.43
CA PHE A 684 -11.04 -13.68 33.77
C PHE A 684 -12.00 -14.80 33.40
N SER A 685 -13.10 -14.90 34.15
CA SER A 685 -14.17 -15.87 33.93
C SER A 685 -14.67 -15.79 32.48
N GLY A 686 -14.58 -16.92 31.73
CA GLY A 686 -14.94 -16.98 30.29
C GLY A 686 -13.75 -17.07 29.34
N MET A 687 -12.57 -17.53 29.80
CA MET A 687 -11.35 -17.79 29.03
C MET A 687 -10.66 -16.55 28.45
N ARG A 688 -10.76 -15.40 29.03
CA ARG A 688 -10.04 -14.19 28.58
C ARG A 688 -8.87 -13.90 29.51
N VAL A 689 -7.66 -14.12 29.02
CA VAL A 689 -6.43 -13.69 29.69
C VAL A 689 -6.09 -12.26 29.28
N LYS A 690 -5.80 -11.40 30.26
CA LYS A 690 -5.39 -10.00 30.03
C LYS A 690 -4.11 -9.68 30.77
N LYS A 691 -3.22 -8.97 30.09
CA LYS A 691 -1.98 -8.44 30.66
C LYS A 691 -2.17 -6.93 30.88
N LEU A 692 -2.10 -6.47 32.12
CA LEU A 692 -2.38 -5.11 32.57
C LEU A 692 -1.10 -4.50 33.15
N ASP A 693 -0.81 -3.23 32.87
CA ASP A 693 0.31 -2.51 33.48
C ASP A 693 -0.02 -2.20 34.96
N ALA A 694 0.82 -2.66 35.88
CA ALA A 694 0.60 -2.53 37.30
C ALA A 694 0.55 -1.06 37.78
N ALA A 695 1.30 -0.16 37.16
CA ALA A 695 1.25 1.26 37.43
C ALA A 695 -0.12 1.86 37.05
N LEU A 696 -0.65 1.45 35.91
CA LEU A 696 -1.99 1.85 35.44
C LEU A 696 -3.10 1.23 36.32
N VAL A 697 -2.90 0.01 36.78
CA VAL A 697 -3.82 -0.64 37.71
C VAL A 697 -3.91 0.17 39.03
N ALA A 698 -2.79 0.64 39.54
CA ALA A 698 -2.72 1.50 40.73
C ALA A 698 -3.34 2.88 40.50
N GLU A 699 -2.94 3.56 39.43
CA GLU A 699 -3.37 4.93 39.11
C GLU A 699 -4.86 5.03 38.79
N LYS A 700 -5.39 4.04 38.07
CA LYS A 700 -6.78 4.09 37.56
C LYS A 700 -7.73 3.13 38.31
N HIS A 701 -7.26 2.52 39.36
CA HIS A 701 -8.06 1.55 40.18
C HIS A 701 -8.75 0.51 39.26
N LEU A 702 -7.97 -0.16 38.39
CA LEU A 702 -8.51 -1.10 37.40
C LEU A 702 -8.84 -2.48 38.01
N LEU A 703 -8.18 -2.88 39.08
CA LEU A 703 -8.39 -4.15 39.79
C LEU A 703 -8.69 -3.89 41.26
N TRP A 704 -9.57 -4.71 41.83
CA TRP A 704 -9.88 -4.76 43.27
C TRP A 704 -9.64 -6.17 43.79
N ASP A 705 -9.22 -6.28 45.04
CA ASP A 705 -9.16 -7.54 45.77
C ASP A 705 -10.58 -8.00 46.08
N LEU A 706 -10.85 -9.32 46.00
CA LEU A 706 -12.18 -9.93 46.23
C LEU A 706 -12.27 -10.58 47.60
#